data_f1d9734168296f92b6c5fbe2ae4b3519
#
_entry.id   f1d9734168296f92b6c5fbe2ae4b3519
#
_cell.length_a   1.000
_cell.length_b   1.000
_cell.length_c   1.000
_cell.angle_alpha   90.00
_cell.angle_beta   90.00
_cell.angle_gamma   90.00
#
_symmetry.space_group_name_H-M   'P 1'
#
loop_
_entity.id
_entity.type
_entity.pdbx_description
1 polymer ?
#
loop_
_entity_poly.entity_id
_entity_poly.type
_entity_poly.pdbx_seq_one_letter_code
_entity_poly.pdbx_strand_id
1 'polypeptide(L)'
;MLGELVADVGARRAEYGRRSKVYNEESFEKPLREVREADGWIVQRENKSSYRMRRAKRFDEVLENRFWNVLYRFGYAELNAGRHFRVVVGKGDKATEKQIDVFAKDDETVVISECKACEVPTKRSLLKDLNEFAGLMKPIADAVRKHYGEAFKPKFIWCFVTDNVRWSHEDLKRAQDHNIKVIRELELLYFEEFSRKIGAAARYQFHAEYLEDQQVPALSGRKVPAVKTKLGGTTAYLFSALAKDVLRIAFVNHRDLRDPSGAPSYQRLVKPARLKQIGAFLDEKGFFPNTILLNFHRPPRFEQVARDETSGVTFGKLILPDRYKSCWVIDGQHRLYGTVFTEEEYKNPLFFVAFDKVTKAQEAHIFVEINAKQATVPPTLLSALDGEVKWDSDVPKERLAAIASRAVDLMNSRGSGPLEAKVVSPGITGGNQPLNLRSIQERIIITGILGSINAKTGEIMPGPCWAGTPEDSLVRLVELLNMHLEEVRNANPARWDMGRLGALCTNLGVGSQIRMLSELIRYVAYKDFLHPQTVELDELYAAIRPYMNKMFDYIKESSDEEFKSRFTVIFGSSGYHEYFFKLFSLIENDIPGLKPEGYEEFKRTTSAETTELADRQVKWIQAVVPTYLKDQLREKFGENFFEVVIPKDIQKACQIKRVDDESEDKLPVEEYLDWIQFATLAGMKEIRDEIKATEHPVTR
;
A
#
# COMPACT_ATOMS: atom_id res chain seq x y z
N MET A 1 8.37 25.61 -34.73
CA MET A 1 7.00 25.04 -34.83
C MET A 1 6.93 23.82 -33.94
N LEU A 2 5.81 23.60 -33.27
CA LEU A 2 5.55 22.34 -32.56
C LEU A 2 4.92 21.34 -33.53
N GLY A 3 5.18 20.06 -33.33
CA GLY A 3 4.51 18.97 -34.02
C GLY A 3 3.01 18.92 -33.77
N GLU A 4 2.35 17.88 -34.25
CA GLU A 4 0.90 17.72 -34.09
C GLU A 4 0.49 17.47 -32.63
N LEU A 5 -0.52 18.22 -32.20
CA LEU A 5 -1.09 18.13 -30.84
C LEU A 5 -2.55 17.69 -30.90
N VAL A 6 -2.95 16.88 -29.95
CA VAL A 6 -4.36 16.53 -29.71
C VAL A 6 -4.92 17.40 -28.59
N ALA A 7 -5.81 18.35 -28.97
CA ALA A 7 -6.48 19.28 -28.05
C ALA A 7 -7.97 18.96 -27.91
N ASP A 8 -8.62 18.48 -28.96
CA ASP A 8 -10.03 18.09 -28.95
C ASP A 8 -10.27 16.90 -27.99
N VAL A 9 -11.38 16.93 -27.26
CA VAL A 9 -11.73 15.89 -26.26
C VAL A 9 -11.87 14.52 -26.89
N GLY A 10 -12.51 14.45 -28.07
CA GLY A 10 -12.71 13.19 -28.80
C GLY A 10 -11.40 12.64 -29.33
N ALA A 11 -10.54 13.51 -29.91
CA ALA A 11 -9.23 13.14 -30.39
C ALA A 11 -8.30 12.65 -29.27
N ARG A 12 -8.29 13.34 -28.11
CA ARG A 12 -7.53 12.89 -26.92
C ARG A 12 -8.00 11.53 -26.40
N ARG A 13 -9.34 11.31 -26.39
CA ARG A 13 -9.92 10.01 -25.96
C ARG A 13 -9.56 8.88 -26.94
N ALA A 14 -9.57 9.15 -28.24
CA ALA A 14 -9.18 8.18 -29.26
C ALA A 14 -7.70 7.81 -29.14
N GLU A 15 -6.82 8.81 -28.97
CA GLU A 15 -5.39 8.61 -28.76
C GLU A 15 -5.11 7.84 -27.45
N TYR A 16 -5.80 8.16 -26.34
CA TYR A 16 -5.73 7.40 -25.11
C TYR A 16 -6.13 5.93 -25.31
N GLY A 17 -7.21 5.68 -26.06
CA GLY A 17 -7.65 4.31 -26.38
C GLY A 17 -6.60 3.54 -27.19
N ARG A 18 -5.96 4.21 -28.16
CA ARG A 18 -4.87 3.62 -28.95
C ARG A 18 -3.62 3.33 -28.09
N ARG A 19 -3.21 4.28 -27.24
CA ARG A 19 -2.03 4.15 -26.40
C ARG A 19 -2.21 3.12 -25.27
N SER A 20 -3.44 2.90 -24.82
CA SER A 20 -3.75 1.93 -23.76
C SER A 20 -3.74 0.46 -24.21
N LYS A 21 -3.76 0.21 -25.53
CA LYS A 21 -3.67 -1.14 -26.07
C LYS A 21 -2.25 -1.71 -25.94
N VAL A 22 -2.16 -3.02 -25.68
CA VAL A 22 -0.88 -3.76 -25.62
C VAL A 22 -0.25 -3.92 -27.01
N TYR A 23 -1.07 -3.91 -28.05
CA TYR A 23 -0.68 -4.10 -29.44
C TYR A 23 -0.95 -2.83 -30.26
N ASN A 24 -0.09 -2.56 -31.25
CA ASN A 24 -0.42 -1.72 -32.36
C ASN A 24 -1.28 -2.51 -33.32
N GLU A 25 -2.39 -1.92 -33.81
CA GLU A 25 -3.31 -2.53 -34.75
C GLU A 25 -3.48 -1.62 -35.96
N GLU A 26 -3.17 -2.13 -37.13
CA GLU A 26 -3.29 -1.40 -38.38
C GLU A 26 -3.84 -2.30 -39.49
N SER A 27 -4.42 -1.69 -40.52
CA SER A 27 -4.85 -2.40 -41.75
C SER A 27 -3.87 -2.11 -42.86
N PHE A 28 -3.31 -3.15 -43.46
CA PHE A 28 -2.38 -3.07 -44.56
C PHE A 28 -2.97 -3.71 -45.81
N GLU A 29 -2.62 -3.17 -46.98
CA GLU A 29 -2.98 -3.75 -48.27
C GLU A 29 -2.38 -5.17 -48.40
N LYS A 30 -3.10 -6.04 -49.11
CA LYS A 30 -2.71 -7.46 -49.24
C LYS A 30 -1.27 -7.68 -49.74
N PRO A 31 -0.72 -6.93 -50.70
CA PRO A 31 0.65 -7.09 -51.18
C PRO A 31 1.73 -6.83 -50.12
N LEU A 32 1.40 -6.08 -49.03
CA LEU A 32 2.35 -5.74 -47.97
C LEU A 32 2.45 -6.79 -46.88
N ARG A 33 1.71 -7.91 -46.97
CA ARG A 33 1.62 -8.91 -45.90
C ARG A 33 2.97 -9.46 -45.51
N GLU A 34 3.73 -10.01 -46.44
CA GLU A 34 5.03 -10.66 -46.18
C GLU A 34 6.02 -9.68 -45.54
N VAL A 35 6.09 -8.45 -46.06
CA VAL A 35 6.94 -7.41 -45.52
C VAL A 35 6.58 -7.07 -44.07
N ARG A 36 5.26 -7.01 -43.77
CA ARG A 36 4.79 -6.70 -42.43
C ARG A 36 4.93 -7.87 -41.46
N GLU A 37 4.75 -9.10 -41.91
CA GLU A 37 5.03 -10.30 -41.10
C GLU A 37 6.52 -10.36 -40.75
N ALA A 38 7.43 -10.03 -41.66
CA ALA A 38 8.87 -9.89 -41.39
C ALA A 38 9.20 -8.80 -40.37
N ASP A 39 8.39 -7.73 -40.31
CA ASP A 39 8.47 -6.66 -39.31
C ASP A 39 7.78 -7.04 -37.97
N GLY A 40 7.35 -8.28 -37.79
CA GLY A 40 6.73 -8.80 -36.56
C GLY A 40 5.23 -8.50 -36.43
N TRP A 41 4.56 -8.13 -37.53
CA TRP A 41 3.11 -8.03 -37.56
C TRP A 41 2.45 -9.39 -37.75
N ILE A 42 1.35 -9.63 -37.03
CA ILE A 42 0.59 -10.89 -37.10
C ILE A 42 -0.81 -10.59 -37.63
N VAL A 43 -1.25 -11.33 -38.62
CA VAL A 43 -2.60 -11.21 -39.21
C VAL A 43 -3.63 -11.60 -38.17
N GLN A 44 -4.59 -10.70 -37.92
CA GLN A 44 -5.76 -10.96 -37.08
C GLN A 44 -7.02 -11.30 -37.88
N ARG A 45 -7.20 -10.56 -38.97
CA ARG A 45 -8.38 -10.69 -39.83
C ARG A 45 -8.03 -10.33 -41.26
N GLU A 46 -8.55 -11.14 -42.19
CA GLU A 46 -8.53 -10.84 -43.61
C GLU A 46 -9.83 -10.11 -44.00
N ASN A 47 -9.69 -8.99 -44.72
CA ASN A 47 -10.74 -8.27 -45.38
C ASN A 47 -10.63 -8.42 -46.91
N LYS A 48 -11.58 -7.90 -47.67
CA LYS A 48 -11.57 -8.03 -49.14
C LYS A 48 -10.29 -7.49 -49.79
N SER A 49 -9.79 -6.34 -49.36
CA SER A 49 -8.63 -5.64 -49.94
C SER A 49 -7.43 -5.48 -48.99
N SER A 50 -7.56 -5.86 -47.72
CA SER A 50 -6.55 -5.61 -46.70
C SER A 50 -6.50 -6.69 -45.63
N TYR A 51 -5.39 -6.79 -44.93
CA TYR A 51 -5.26 -7.54 -43.68
C TYR A 51 -5.28 -6.57 -42.50
N ARG A 52 -6.13 -6.83 -41.50
CA ARG A 52 -5.97 -6.23 -40.17
C ARG A 52 -4.91 -7.01 -39.43
N MET A 53 -3.84 -6.33 -39.08
CA MET A 53 -2.67 -6.93 -38.43
C MET A 53 -2.40 -6.27 -37.09
N ARG A 54 -1.74 -6.98 -36.20
CA ARG A 54 -1.28 -6.47 -34.90
C ARG A 54 0.19 -6.75 -34.70
N ARG A 55 0.88 -5.88 -33.95
CA ARG A 55 2.24 -6.07 -33.48
C ARG A 55 2.35 -5.67 -32.01
N ALA A 56 3.03 -6.47 -31.20
CA ALA A 56 3.33 -6.09 -29.83
C ALA A 56 4.11 -4.77 -29.80
N LYS A 57 3.77 -3.91 -28.86
CA LYS A 57 4.51 -2.66 -28.64
C LYS A 57 5.87 -2.97 -28.03
N ARG A 58 6.87 -2.21 -28.44
CA ARG A 58 8.21 -2.28 -27.84
C ARG A 58 8.17 -1.66 -26.44
N PHE A 59 9.10 -2.02 -25.57
CA PHE A 59 9.10 -1.53 -24.18
C PHE A 59 9.31 -0.03 -24.06
N ASP A 60 10.10 0.60 -24.95
CA ASP A 60 10.22 2.05 -25.05
C ASP A 60 8.86 2.70 -25.37
N GLU A 61 8.14 2.16 -26.36
CA GLU A 61 6.79 2.60 -26.71
C GLU A 61 5.77 2.39 -25.58
N VAL A 62 5.87 1.28 -24.87
CA VAL A 62 5.01 1.02 -23.72
C VAL A 62 5.25 2.06 -22.64
N LEU A 63 6.50 2.39 -22.29
CA LEU A 63 6.83 3.40 -21.30
C LEU A 63 6.32 4.79 -21.67
N GLU A 64 6.57 5.24 -22.91
CA GLU A 64 6.04 6.51 -23.43
C GLU A 64 4.51 6.56 -23.30
N ASN A 65 3.83 5.49 -23.71
CA ASN A 65 2.36 5.40 -23.66
C ASN A 65 1.83 5.40 -22.21
N ARG A 66 2.52 4.73 -21.28
CA ARG A 66 2.17 4.73 -19.86
C ARG A 66 2.22 6.15 -19.31
N PHE A 67 3.31 6.89 -19.53
CA PHE A 67 3.45 8.23 -19.01
C PHE A 67 2.47 9.21 -19.68
N TRP A 68 2.29 9.13 -21.00
CA TRP A 68 1.28 9.90 -21.73
C TRP A 68 -0.15 9.66 -21.18
N ASN A 69 -0.50 8.41 -20.92
CA ASN A 69 -1.78 8.03 -20.34
C ASN A 69 -1.98 8.61 -18.93
N VAL A 70 -0.93 8.73 -18.13
CA VAL A 70 -0.96 9.41 -16.83
C VAL A 70 -1.33 10.88 -17.01
N LEU A 71 -0.64 11.59 -17.92
CA LEU A 71 -0.88 13.02 -18.19
C LEU A 71 -2.28 13.26 -18.77
N TYR A 72 -2.76 12.38 -19.64
CA TYR A 72 -4.15 12.43 -20.12
C TYR A 72 -5.16 12.35 -18.96
N ARG A 73 -4.98 11.41 -18.04
CA ARG A 73 -5.87 11.26 -16.87
C ARG A 73 -5.73 12.45 -15.91
N PHE A 74 -4.58 13.09 -15.84
CA PHE A 74 -4.38 14.34 -15.10
C PHE A 74 -5.16 15.50 -15.73
N GLY A 75 -5.75 15.32 -16.91
CA GLY A 75 -6.57 16.33 -17.56
C GLY A 75 -5.78 17.43 -18.26
N TYR A 76 -4.56 17.14 -18.69
CA TYR A 76 -3.84 18.08 -19.56
C TYR A 76 -4.64 18.36 -20.83
N ALA A 77 -4.72 19.66 -21.20
CA ALA A 77 -5.60 20.11 -22.27
C ALA A 77 -5.08 19.75 -23.66
N GLU A 78 -3.75 19.78 -23.84
CA GLU A 78 -3.10 19.46 -25.10
C GLU A 78 -1.98 18.45 -24.85
N LEU A 79 -1.93 17.38 -25.68
CA LEU A 79 -0.88 16.36 -25.63
C LEU A 79 -0.36 16.07 -27.04
N ASN A 80 0.86 15.52 -27.17
CA ASN A 80 1.38 15.14 -28.48
C ASN A 80 0.58 14.01 -29.15
N ALA A 81 0.32 14.18 -30.45
CA ALA A 81 -0.19 13.12 -31.29
C ALA A 81 0.95 12.15 -31.66
N GLY A 82 0.69 10.85 -31.55
CA GLY A 82 1.67 9.82 -31.95
C GLY A 82 2.98 9.85 -31.16
N ARG A 83 3.95 9.05 -31.65
CA ARG A 83 5.29 8.91 -31.04
C ARG A 83 6.36 9.85 -31.57
N HIS A 84 6.18 10.38 -32.79
CA HIS A 84 7.20 11.16 -33.50
C HIS A 84 6.95 12.66 -33.37
N PHE A 85 6.60 13.09 -32.14
CA PHE A 85 6.41 14.51 -31.89
C PHE A 85 7.74 15.26 -31.97
N ARG A 86 7.79 16.29 -32.80
CA ARG A 86 9.01 17.06 -33.04
C ARG A 86 8.81 18.52 -32.72
N VAL A 87 9.87 19.14 -32.25
CA VAL A 87 9.94 20.58 -31.99
C VAL A 87 11.06 21.16 -32.79
N VAL A 88 10.76 22.18 -33.60
CA VAL A 88 11.78 22.95 -34.34
C VAL A 88 12.44 23.92 -33.37
N VAL A 89 13.72 23.73 -33.11
CA VAL A 89 14.56 24.60 -32.27
C VAL A 89 15.59 25.35 -33.12
N GLY A 90 15.93 26.56 -32.69
CA GLY A 90 16.84 27.43 -33.45
C GLY A 90 16.12 28.40 -34.39
N LYS A 91 16.88 29.16 -35.16
CA LYS A 91 16.38 30.17 -36.13
C LYS A 91 17.12 30.06 -37.45
N GLY A 92 16.42 30.33 -38.60
CA GLY A 92 16.99 30.33 -39.94
C GLY A 92 17.67 29.00 -40.29
N ASP A 93 18.81 29.06 -40.95
CA ASP A 93 19.56 27.86 -41.39
C ASP A 93 20.11 26.98 -40.27
N LYS A 94 20.05 27.46 -39.02
CA LYS A 94 20.42 26.70 -37.81
C LYS A 94 19.22 26.03 -37.13
N ALA A 95 18.06 26.07 -37.77
CA ALA A 95 16.87 25.37 -37.23
C ALA A 95 17.04 23.85 -37.36
N THR A 96 16.83 23.13 -36.27
CA THR A 96 16.87 21.67 -36.23
C THR A 96 15.62 21.14 -35.60
N GLU A 97 15.18 19.97 -36.06
CA GLU A 97 14.07 19.26 -35.44
C GLU A 97 14.59 18.35 -34.32
N LYS A 98 13.93 18.41 -33.18
CA LYS A 98 14.21 17.54 -32.02
C LYS A 98 12.96 16.76 -31.67
N GLN A 99 13.10 15.45 -31.54
CA GLN A 99 12.03 14.58 -31.06
C GLN A 99 11.86 14.73 -29.55
N ILE A 100 10.63 14.68 -29.11
CA ILE A 100 10.22 14.64 -27.72
C ILE A 100 9.28 13.43 -27.57
N ASP A 101 9.50 12.60 -26.55
CA ASP A 101 8.72 11.39 -26.35
C ASP A 101 7.32 11.70 -25.84
N VAL A 102 7.20 12.57 -24.82
CA VAL A 102 5.90 13.01 -24.32
C VAL A 102 5.89 14.52 -24.09
N PHE A 103 4.85 15.16 -24.62
CA PHE A 103 4.53 16.56 -24.41
C PHE A 103 3.11 16.70 -23.90
N ALA A 104 2.91 17.50 -22.86
CA ALA A 104 1.59 17.84 -22.35
C ALA A 104 1.56 19.29 -21.86
N LYS A 105 0.42 19.98 -22.07
CA LYS A 105 0.23 21.37 -21.69
C LYS A 105 -1.14 21.59 -21.07
N ASP A 106 -1.18 22.40 -20.02
CA ASP A 106 -2.41 23.00 -19.47
C ASP A 106 -2.27 24.54 -19.41
N ASP A 107 -3.14 25.19 -18.63
CA ASP A 107 -3.15 26.66 -18.52
C ASP A 107 -1.92 27.22 -17.80
N GLU A 108 -1.23 26.43 -16.99
CA GLU A 108 -0.17 26.89 -16.08
C GLU A 108 1.16 26.17 -16.31
N THR A 109 1.12 24.95 -16.85
CA THR A 109 2.29 24.08 -16.94
C THR A 109 2.48 23.45 -18.30
N VAL A 110 3.74 23.16 -18.61
CA VAL A 110 4.13 22.31 -19.74
C VAL A 110 5.03 21.21 -19.23
N VAL A 111 4.64 19.96 -19.49
CA VAL A 111 5.43 18.77 -19.18
C VAL A 111 6.10 18.27 -20.44
N ILE A 112 7.39 18.04 -20.35
CA ILE A 112 8.22 17.50 -21.43
C ILE A 112 9.02 16.35 -20.88
N SER A 113 8.99 15.21 -21.57
CA SER A 113 9.73 14.05 -21.09
C SER A 113 10.58 13.39 -22.14
N GLU A 114 11.68 12.83 -21.68
CA GLU A 114 12.50 11.81 -22.33
C GLU A 114 12.24 10.48 -21.61
N CYS A 115 12.05 9.40 -22.35
CA CYS A 115 11.71 8.07 -21.83
C CYS A 115 12.79 7.06 -22.19
N LYS A 116 13.28 6.29 -21.23
CA LYS A 116 14.28 5.23 -21.47
C LYS A 116 13.86 3.94 -20.78
N ALA A 117 13.67 2.89 -21.57
CA ALA A 117 13.32 1.56 -21.06
C ALA A 117 14.36 0.52 -21.44
N CYS A 118 14.52 -0.47 -20.58
CA CYS A 118 15.26 -1.70 -20.86
C CYS A 118 14.33 -2.90 -20.69
N GLU A 119 14.60 -4.00 -21.40
CA GLU A 119 13.81 -5.22 -21.29
C GLU A 119 13.94 -5.87 -19.90
N VAL A 120 15.16 -5.83 -19.37
CA VAL A 120 15.50 -6.32 -18.03
C VAL A 120 16.22 -5.25 -17.22
N PRO A 121 16.20 -5.33 -15.88
CA PRO A 121 16.87 -4.36 -15.03
C PRO A 121 18.36 -4.22 -15.35
N THR A 122 18.73 -3.13 -16.00
CA THR A 122 20.07 -2.90 -16.56
C THR A 122 20.73 -1.69 -15.91
N LYS A 123 22.00 -1.84 -15.52
CA LYS A 123 22.86 -0.73 -15.11
C LYS A 123 23.49 -0.10 -16.37
N ARG A 124 23.11 1.14 -16.67
CA ARG A 124 23.73 1.95 -17.76
C ARG A 124 23.95 3.37 -17.28
N SER A 125 24.97 4.03 -17.76
CA SER A 125 25.15 5.45 -17.48
C SER A 125 24.15 6.27 -18.31
N LEU A 126 23.46 7.19 -17.63
CA LEU A 126 22.50 8.12 -18.22
C LEU A 126 23.11 9.52 -18.38
N LEU A 127 24.37 9.74 -18.02
CA LEU A 127 25.01 11.06 -18.03
C LEU A 127 24.94 11.74 -19.40
N LYS A 128 25.15 10.99 -20.48
CA LYS A 128 25.06 11.51 -21.85
C LYS A 128 23.63 11.93 -22.18
N ASP A 129 22.65 11.02 -21.96
CA ASP A 129 21.24 11.30 -22.23
C ASP A 129 20.74 12.51 -21.42
N LEU A 130 21.12 12.61 -20.14
CA LEU A 130 20.75 13.73 -19.26
C LEU A 130 21.35 15.06 -19.72
N ASN A 131 22.63 15.07 -20.12
CA ASN A 131 23.29 16.28 -20.65
C ASN A 131 22.67 16.72 -21.97
N GLU A 132 22.36 15.82 -22.89
CA GLU A 132 21.68 16.10 -24.14
C GLU A 132 20.30 16.68 -23.90
N PHE A 133 19.51 16.06 -23.01
CA PHE A 133 18.19 16.56 -22.64
C PHE A 133 18.27 17.95 -21.99
N ALA A 134 19.21 18.14 -21.05
CA ALA A 134 19.44 19.43 -20.40
C ALA A 134 19.78 20.54 -21.43
N GLY A 135 20.63 20.23 -22.43
CA GLY A 135 20.98 21.16 -23.50
C GLY A 135 19.79 21.59 -24.38
N LEU A 136 18.75 20.76 -24.45
CA LEU A 136 17.53 21.02 -25.20
C LEU A 136 16.47 21.81 -24.44
N MET A 137 16.52 21.87 -23.09
CA MET A 137 15.49 22.49 -22.26
C MET A 137 15.20 23.96 -22.65
N LYS A 138 16.24 24.79 -22.75
CA LYS A 138 16.07 26.20 -23.12
C LYS A 138 15.56 26.38 -24.57
N PRO A 139 16.17 25.74 -25.59
CA PRO A 139 15.66 25.82 -26.95
C PRO A 139 14.20 25.39 -27.12
N ILE A 140 13.80 24.32 -26.44
CA ILE A 140 12.42 23.82 -26.49
C ILE A 140 11.48 24.79 -25.76
N ALA A 141 11.85 25.31 -24.60
CA ALA A 141 11.04 26.28 -23.85
C ALA A 141 10.81 27.55 -24.69
N ASP A 142 11.82 28.04 -25.40
CA ASP A 142 11.70 29.19 -26.27
C ASP A 142 10.80 28.91 -27.50
N ALA A 143 10.87 27.70 -28.07
CA ALA A 143 9.98 27.27 -29.14
C ALA A 143 8.50 27.17 -28.66
N VAL A 144 8.26 26.64 -27.48
CA VAL A 144 6.92 26.57 -26.86
C VAL A 144 6.36 27.97 -26.61
N ARG A 145 7.14 28.88 -25.98
CA ARG A 145 6.70 30.27 -25.75
C ARG A 145 6.40 31.01 -27.06
N LYS A 146 7.21 30.76 -28.06
CA LYS A 146 6.97 31.35 -29.40
C LYS A 146 5.66 30.83 -30.03
N HIS A 147 5.35 29.57 -29.85
CA HIS A 147 4.14 28.94 -30.41
C HIS A 147 2.87 29.50 -29.76
N TYR A 148 2.83 29.58 -28.41
CA TYR A 148 1.66 30.02 -27.66
C TYR A 148 1.58 31.55 -27.42
N GLY A 149 2.65 32.27 -27.71
CA GLY A 149 2.73 33.71 -27.55
C GLY A 149 3.23 34.15 -26.16
N GLU A 150 3.59 35.44 -26.04
CA GLU A 150 4.23 36.02 -24.84
C GLU A 150 3.29 36.05 -23.59
N ALA A 151 1.99 36.03 -23.80
CA ALA A 151 1.01 35.98 -22.71
C ALA A 151 1.05 34.67 -21.96
N PHE A 152 1.45 33.57 -22.59
CA PHE A 152 1.59 32.27 -22.00
C PHE A 152 2.93 32.10 -21.27
N LYS A 153 2.93 32.18 -19.96
CA LYS A 153 4.13 32.07 -19.10
C LYS A 153 4.09 30.78 -18.24
N PRO A 154 4.23 29.60 -18.87
CA PRO A 154 4.08 28.35 -18.15
C PRO A 154 5.27 28.06 -17.24
N LYS A 155 5.01 27.21 -16.23
CA LYS A 155 6.05 26.45 -15.54
C LYS A 155 6.38 25.21 -16.36
N PHE A 156 7.65 24.97 -16.58
CA PHE A 156 8.12 23.77 -17.28
C PHE A 156 8.47 22.68 -16.27
N ILE A 157 7.97 21.48 -16.50
CA ILE A 157 8.31 20.26 -15.76
C ILE A 157 9.05 19.35 -16.72
N TRP A 158 10.36 19.23 -16.52
CA TRP A 158 11.24 18.40 -17.35
C TRP A 158 11.38 17.04 -16.69
N CYS A 159 10.85 15.99 -17.31
CA CYS A 159 10.80 14.66 -16.77
C CYS A 159 11.76 13.72 -17.50
N PHE A 160 12.47 12.89 -16.76
CA PHE A 160 13.21 11.77 -17.31
C PHE A 160 12.61 10.50 -16.75
N VAL A 161 11.89 9.76 -17.60
CA VAL A 161 11.08 8.61 -17.20
C VAL A 161 11.82 7.33 -17.55
N THR A 162 11.96 6.42 -16.59
CA THR A 162 12.69 5.18 -16.81
C THR A 162 11.95 3.95 -16.33
N ASP A 163 12.16 2.84 -17.05
CA ASP A 163 11.69 1.51 -16.70
C ASP A 163 12.84 0.50 -16.86
N ASN A 164 13.03 -0.36 -15.86
CA ASN A 164 14.14 -1.33 -15.82
C ASN A 164 15.56 -0.70 -15.98
N VAL A 165 15.74 0.54 -15.54
CA VAL A 165 17.04 1.22 -15.52
C VAL A 165 17.49 1.45 -14.08
N ARG A 166 18.67 0.94 -13.73
CA ARG A 166 19.31 1.19 -12.43
C ARG A 166 20.09 2.49 -12.47
N TRP A 167 19.62 3.46 -11.71
CA TRP A 167 20.24 4.77 -11.58
C TRP A 167 21.49 4.71 -10.68
N SER A 168 22.56 5.37 -11.10
CA SER A 168 23.71 5.62 -10.24
C SER A 168 23.48 6.91 -9.42
N HIS A 169 24.28 7.07 -8.35
CA HIS A 169 24.28 8.30 -7.57
C HIS A 169 24.67 9.52 -8.42
N GLU A 170 25.64 9.34 -9.34
CA GLU A 170 26.09 10.39 -10.25
C GLU A 170 24.99 10.81 -11.24
N ASP A 171 24.23 9.84 -11.80
CA ASP A 171 23.10 10.13 -12.68
C ASP A 171 22.00 10.93 -11.95
N LEU A 172 21.66 10.51 -10.70
CA LEU A 172 20.68 11.23 -9.89
C LEU A 172 21.13 12.66 -9.56
N LYS A 173 22.41 12.83 -9.19
CA LYS A 173 23.00 14.13 -8.94
C LYS A 173 22.94 15.01 -10.20
N ARG A 174 23.29 14.45 -11.36
CA ARG A 174 23.25 15.17 -12.65
C ARG A 174 21.83 15.62 -13.00
N ALA A 175 20.84 14.75 -12.82
CA ALA A 175 19.44 15.11 -13.02
C ALA A 175 19.01 16.24 -12.08
N GLN A 176 19.42 16.19 -10.81
CA GLN A 176 19.15 17.25 -9.84
C GLN A 176 19.80 18.58 -10.22
N ASP A 177 21.08 18.57 -10.61
CA ASP A 177 21.83 19.76 -11.03
C ASP A 177 21.16 20.49 -12.20
N HIS A 178 20.53 19.75 -13.11
CA HIS A 178 19.77 20.29 -14.25
C HIS A 178 18.28 20.52 -13.96
N ASN A 179 17.82 20.29 -12.73
CA ASN A 179 16.39 20.37 -12.37
C ASN A 179 15.50 19.44 -13.20
N ILE A 180 16.04 18.31 -13.64
CA ILE A 180 15.29 17.24 -14.32
C ILE A 180 14.62 16.36 -13.28
N LYS A 181 13.32 16.13 -13.42
CA LYS A 181 12.50 15.32 -12.53
C LYS A 181 12.60 13.86 -12.94
N VAL A 182 13.19 13.04 -12.09
CA VAL A 182 13.33 11.60 -12.32
C VAL A 182 12.04 10.90 -11.93
N ILE A 183 11.49 10.12 -12.87
CA ILE A 183 10.31 9.27 -12.65
C ILE A 183 10.73 7.85 -12.98
N ARG A 184 10.96 7.04 -11.96
CA ARG A 184 11.29 5.61 -12.08
C ARG A 184 10.03 4.77 -12.04
N GLU A 185 10.16 3.47 -12.15
CA GLU A 185 9.04 2.54 -12.16
C GLU A 185 8.06 2.74 -10.99
N LEU A 186 8.57 2.90 -9.75
CA LEU A 186 7.70 3.06 -8.58
C LEU A 186 6.94 4.40 -8.59
N GLU A 187 7.60 5.49 -8.98
CA GLU A 187 6.96 6.78 -9.13
C GLU A 187 5.92 6.74 -10.24
N LEU A 188 6.22 6.07 -11.37
CA LEU A 188 5.27 5.91 -12.48
C LEU A 188 4.06 5.08 -12.06
N LEU A 189 4.25 3.93 -11.42
CA LEU A 189 3.16 3.09 -10.88
C LEU A 189 2.29 3.87 -9.90
N TYR A 190 2.90 4.64 -9.01
CA TYR A 190 2.17 5.51 -8.10
C TYR A 190 1.27 6.49 -8.85
N PHE A 191 1.81 7.23 -9.84
CA PHE A 191 1.01 8.18 -10.61
C PHE A 191 -0.03 7.51 -11.51
N GLU A 192 0.25 6.32 -12.04
CA GLU A 192 -0.75 5.53 -12.76
C GLU A 192 -1.94 5.17 -11.88
N GLU A 193 -1.68 4.65 -10.68
CA GLU A 193 -2.73 4.29 -9.74
C GLU A 193 -3.46 5.53 -9.22
N PHE A 194 -2.71 6.56 -8.86
CA PHE A 194 -3.25 7.81 -8.36
C PHE A 194 -4.15 8.49 -9.40
N SER A 195 -3.71 8.55 -10.68
CA SER A 195 -4.52 9.09 -11.77
C SER A 195 -5.81 8.30 -12.03
N ARG A 196 -5.79 6.97 -11.84
CA ARG A 196 -7.01 6.15 -11.95
C ARG A 196 -7.99 6.42 -10.80
N LYS A 197 -7.48 6.77 -9.62
CA LYS A 197 -8.29 7.00 -8.42
C LYS A 197 -8.87 8.41 -8.34
N ILE A 198 -8.08 9.43 -8.62
CA ILE A 198 -8.53 10.82 -8.45
C ILE A 198 -8.58 11.63 -9.75
N GLY A 199 -8.35 11.00 -10.89
CA GLY A 199 -8.53 11.62 -12.21
C GLY A 199 -7.77 12.93 -12.35
N ALA A 200 -8.44 13.95 -12.89
CA ALA A 200 -7.84 15.27 -13.15
C ALA A 200 -7.35 16.00 -11.88
N ALA A 201 -7.86 15.68 -10.70
CA ALA A 201 -7.36 16.24 -9.45
C ALA A 201 -5.92 15.80 -9.11
N ALA A 202 -5.45 14.68 -9.67
CA ALA A 202 -4.08 14.20 -9.50
C ALA A 202 -3.02 15.17 -10.05
N ARG A 203 -3.38 16.02 -10.99
CA ARG A 203 -2.51 17.07 -11.52
C ARG A 203 -1.97 17.99 -10.44
N TYR A 204 -2.81 18.39 -9.49
CA TYR A 204 -2.38 19.28 -8.40
C TYR A 204 -1.35 18.63 -7.49
N GLN A 205 -1.48 17.34 -7.24
CA GLN A 205 -0.47 16.58 -6.49
C GLN A 205 0.84 16.47 -7.25
N PHE A 206 0.77 16.21 -8.56
CA PHE A 206 1.94 16.17 -9.45
C PHE A 206 2.67 17.51 -9.48
N HIS A 207 1.93 18.63 -9.57
CA HIS A 207 2.51 19.97 -9.50
C HIS A 207 3.14 20.23 -8.13
N ALA A 208 2.47 19.87 -7.03
CA ALA A 208 3.01 20.04 -5.70
C ALA A 208 4.33 19.28 -5.50
N GLU A 209 4.46 18.08 -6.09
CA GLU A 209 5.66 17.26 -6.01
C GLU A 209 6.84 17.82 -6.82
N TYR A 210 6.57 18.24 -8.06
CA TYR A 210 7.64 18.61 -8.99
C TYR A 210 7.91 20.11 -9.10
N LEU A 211 6.97 20.97 -8.65
CA LEU A 211 7.11 22.42 -8.61
C LEU A 211 7.20 22.98 -7.19
N GLU A 212 7.49 22.13 -6.20
CA GLU A 212 7.63 22.52 -4.80
C GLU A 212 8.44 23.79 -4.67
N ASP A 213 7.94 24.73 -3.83
CA ASP A 213 8.51 26.05 -3.57
C ASP A 213 8.56 27.03 -4.75
N GLN A 214 8.16 26.64 -5.95
CA GLN A 214 8.01 27.58 -7.04
C GLN A 214 6.74 28.43 -6.87
N GLN A 215 6.80 29.68 -7.37
CA GLN A 215 5.67 30.59 -7.28
C GLN A 215 4.52 30.13 -8.20
N VAL A 216 3.29 30.21 -7.67
CA VAL A 216 2.02 30.09 -8.40
C VAL A 216 1.58 31.50 -8.83
N PRO A 217 1.75 31.88 -10.09
CA PRO A 217 1.50 33.27 -10.51
C PRO A 217 0.06 33.73 -10.27
N ALA A 218 -0.91 32.83 -10.43
CA ALA A 218 -2.34 33.11 -10.24
C ALA A 218 -2.71 33.45 -8.79
N LEU A 219 -1.87 33.14 -7.80
CA LEU A 219 -2.09 33.41 -6.37
C LEU A 219 -1.28 34.57 -5.84
N SER A 220 -0.46 35.23 -6.65
CA SER A 220 0.36 36.36 -6.21
C SER A 220 -0.52 37.48 -5.62
N GLY A 221 -0.35 37.74 -4.33
CA GLY A 221 -1.14 38.76 -3.62
C GLY A 221 -2.64 38.43 -3.43
N ARG A 222 -3.07 37.18 -3.65
CA ARG A 222 -4.47 36.76 -3.49
C ARG A 222 -4.93 36.90 -2.04
N LYS A 223 -5.86 37.82 -1.78
CA LYS A 223 -6.43 38.09 -0.46
C LYS A 223 -7.81 37.42 -0.33
N VAL A 224 -8.07 36.76 0.78
CA VAL A 224 -9.37 36.17 1.12
C VAL A 224 -9.84 36.66 2.49
N PRO A 225 -11.17 36.85 2.73
CA PRO A 225 -11.71 37.18 4.04
C PRO A 225 -11.35 36.06 5.03
N ALA A 226 -10.89 36.45 6.23
CA ALA A 226 -10.48 35.47 7.21
C ALA A 226 -10.61 35.97 8.65
N VAL A 227 -10.74 35.03 9.56
CA VAL A 227 -10.71 35.18 11.00
C VAL A 227 -9.47 34.47 11.52
N LYS A 228 -8.63 35.17 12.29
CA LYS A 228 -7.48 34.60 12.98
C LYS A 228 -7.81 34.41 14.46
N THR A 229 -7.55 33.22 14.98
CA THR A 229 -7.82 32.87 16.40
C THR A 229 -6.79 31.84 16.89
N LYS A 230 -6.97 31.37 18.13
CA LYS A 230 -6.21 30.24 18.69
C LYS A 230 -7.16 29.08 18.99
N LEU A 231 -6.82 27.89 18.53
CA LEU A 231 -7.51 26.63 18.83
C LEU A 231 -6.51 25.72 19.56
N GLY A 232 -6.81 25.34 20.82
CA GLY A 232 -5.90 24.52 21.61
C GLY A 232 -4.49 25.11 21.76
N GLY A 233 -4.38 26.45 21.83
CA GLY A 233 -3.09 27.17 21.88
C GLY A 233 -2.42 27.41 20.52
N THR A 234 -2.82 26.72 19.47
CA THR A 234 -2.27 26.83 18.12
C THR A 234 -2.98 27.91 17.32
N THR A 235 -2.24 28.75 16.61
CA THR A 235 -2.82 29.75 15.69
C THR A 235 -3.59 29.08 14.59
N ALA A 236 -4.82 29.52 14.36
CA ALA A 236 -5.68 29.02 13.31
C ALA A 236 -6.35 30.17 12.53
N TYR A 237 -6.62 29.91 11.26
CA TYR A 237 -7.32 30.83 10.35
C TYR A 237 -8.57 30.13 9.82
N LEU A 238 -9.73 30.75 10.06
CA LEU A 238 -10.98 30.38 9.38
C LEU A 238 -11.16 31.33 8.19
N PHE A 239 -11.27 30.80 6.99
CA PHE A 239 -11.39 31.61 5.77
C PHE A 239 -12.27 30.95 4.71
N SER A 240 -12.68 31.75 3.73
CA SER A 240 -13.45 31.33 2.58
C SER A 240 -12.63 31.59 1.32
N ALA A 241 -12.48 30.57 0.47
CA ALA A 241 -11.70 30.64 -0.76
C ALA A 241 -12.28 29.73 -1.86
N LEU A 242 -11.91 30.01 -3.11
CA LEU A 242 -12.23 29.09 -4.22
C LEU A 242 -11.41 27.79 -4.09
N ALA A 243 -12.06 26.66 -4.34
CA ALA A 243 -11.38 25.36 -4.32
C ALA A 243 -10.14 25.33 -5.21
N LYS A 244 -10.22 25.90 -6.42
CA LYS A 244 -9.12 25.98 -7.39
C LYS A 244 -7.89 26.72 -6.83
N ASP A 245 -8.08 27.79 -6.04
CA ASP A 245 -6.98 28.54 -5.46
C ASP A 245 -6.24 27.68 -4.41
N VAL A 246 -7.00 26.96 -3.58
CA VAL A 246 -6.43 26.09 -2.53
C VAL A 246 -5.80 24.84 -3.13
N LEU A 247 -6.40 24.21 -4.16
CA LEU A 247 -5.86 23.05 -4.85
C LEU A 247 -4.44 23.28 -5.40
N ARG A 248 -4.13 24.52 -5.85
CA ARG A 248 -2.81 24.87 -6.41
C ARG A 248 -1.69 24.83 -5.38
N ILE A 249 -2.02 25.08 -4.12
CA ILE A 249 -1.04 25.12 -3.03
C ILE A 249 -1.17 23.95 -2.06
N ALA A 250 -2.27 23.21 -2.16
CA ALA A 250 -2.55 22.09 -1.28
C ALA A 250 -1.77 20.83 -1.68
N PHE A 251 -1.41 20.07 -0.67
CA PHE A 251 -0.78 18.77 -0.81
C PHE A 251 -1.46 17.79 0.14
N VAL A 252 -1.71 16.60 -0.39
CA VAL A 252 -2.21 15.49 0.42
C VAL A 252 -1.06 14.52 0.61
N ASN A 253 -0.67 14.26 1.84
CA ASN A 253 0.43 13.35 2.13
C ASN A 253 0.01 11.90 1.88
N HIS A 254 0.13 11.44 0.64
CA HIS A 254 -0.09 10.04 0.28
C HIS A 254 1.17 9.18 0.41
N ARG A 255 2.33 9.74 0.13
CA ARG A 255 3.68 9.21 0.32
C ARG A 255 4.67 10.25 -0.18
N ASP A 256 5.74 10.50 0.55
CA ASP A 256 6.84 11.28 0.01
C ASP A 256 7.64 10.40 -0.94
N LEU A 257 7.54 10.64 -2.24
CA LEU A 257 8.26 9.89 -3.28
C LEU A 257 9.78 10.14 -3.24
N ARG A 258 10.21 11.24 -2.58
CA ARG A 258 11.62 11.62 -2.47
C ARG A 258 12.26 11.06 -1.21
N ASP A 259 11.47 10.80 -0.19
CA ASP A 259 11.90 10.18 1.05
C ASP A 259 11.21 8.81 1.22
N PRO A 260 11.79 7.73 0.66
CA PRO A 260 11.28 6.38 0.83
C PRO A 260 11.30 5.92 2.31
N SER A 261 12.12 6.57 3.15
CA SER A 261 12.18 6.35 4.59
C SER A 261 11.19 7.22 5.37
N GLY A 262 10.53 8.15 4.67
CA GLY A 262 9.49 9.01 5.25
C GLY A 262 8.27 8.22 5.69
N ALA A 263 7.57 8.76 6.68
CA ALA A 263 6.39 8.17 7.27
C ALA A 263 5.36 7.69 6.25
N PRO A 264 4.74 6.53 6.50
CA PRO A 264 3.61 6.09 5.71
C PRO A 264 2.48 7.10 5.83
N SER A 265 1.87 7.41 4.70
CA SER A 265 0.76 8.33 4.65
C SER A 265 -0.41 7.82 5.50
N TYR A 266 -0.88 8.64 6.43
CA TYR A 266 -2.09 8.38 7.20
C TYR A 266 -3.38 8.61 6.39
N GLN A 267 -3.29 9.20 5.21
CA GLN A 267 -4.48 9.52 4.41
C GLN A 267 -4.84 8.36 3.48
N ARG A 268 -6.11 7.94 3.55
CA ARG A 268 -6.64 6.90 2.67
C ARG A 268 -6.66 7.38 1.23
N LEU A 269 -6.28 6.50 0.31
CA LEU A 269 -6.51 6.75 -1.10
C LEU A 269 -8.01 6.97 -1.37
N VAL A 270 -8.29 8.06 -2.04
CA VAL A 270 -9.64 8.52 -2.35
C VAL A 270 -10.37 7.50 -3.24
N LYS A 271 -11.64 7.23 -2.95
CA LYS A 271 -12.47 6.34 -3.78
C LYS A 271 -13.03 7.11 -4.99
N PRO A 272 -12.78 6.66 -6.25
CA PRO A 272 -13.21 7.38 -7.45
C PRO A 272 -14.72 7.62 -7.53
N ALA A 273 -15.51 6.63 -7.13
CA ALA A 273 -16.98 6.75 -7.12
C ALA A 273 -17.45 7.88 -6.21
N ARG A 274 -16.80 8.08 -5.06
CA ARG A 274 -17.13 9.15 -4.12
C ARG A 274 -16.82 10.55 -4.69
N LEU A 275 -15.74 10.71 -5.44
CA LEU A 275 -15.42 11.99 -6.09
C LEU A 275 -16.47 12.36 -7.15
N LYS A 276 -16.88 11.38 -7.98
CA LYS A 276 -17.94 11.60 -8.97
C LYS A 276 -19.28 11.94 -8.31
N GLN A 277 -19.64 11.26 -7.21
CA GLN A 277 -20.84 11.58 -6.43
C GLN A 277 -20.78 13.00 -5.86
N ILE A 278 -19.61 13.45 -5.40
CA ILE A 278 -19.42 14.81 -4.92
C ILE A 278 -19.56 15.82 -6.07
N GLY A 279 -18.97 15.55 -7.25
CA GLY A 279 -19.15 16.38 -8.42
C GLY A 279 -20.63 16.55 -8.77
N ALA A 280 -21.35 15.45 -8.97
CA ALA A 280 -22.79 15.46 -9.25
C ALA A 280 -23.62 16.20 -8.17
N PHE A 281 -23.32 15.97 -6.89
CA PHE A 281 -23.97 16.70 -5.79
C PHE A 281 -23.77 18.22 -5.88
N LEU A 282 -22.58 18.68 -6.28
CA LEU A 282 -22.28 20.10 -6.46
C LEU A 282 -22.96 20.69 -7.72
N ASP A 283 -23.05 19.90 -8.80
CA ASP A 283 -23.76 20.27 -10.02
C ASP A 283 -25.28 20.43 -9.76
N GLU A 284 -25.83 19.63 -8.85
CA GLU A 284 -27.21 19.76 -8.32
C GLU A 284 -27.40 20.88 -7.31
N LYS A 285 -26.45 21.84 -7.22
CA LYS A 285 -26.44 22.96 -6.27
C LYS A 285 -26.29 22.54 -4.79
N GLY A 286 -25.76 21.35 -4.53
CA GLY A 286 -25.38 20.92 -3.19
C GLY A 286 -24.24 21.76 -2.60
N PHE A 287 -24.10 21.78 -1.29
CA PHE A 287 -23.05 22.51 -0.58
C PHE A 287 -22.52 21.71 0.62
N PHE A 288 -21.32 22.05 1.08
CA PHE A 288 -20.72 21.43 2.25
C PHE A 288 -20.84 22.36 3.47
N PRO A 289 -21.60 21.97 4.51
CA PRO A 289 -21.67 22.76 5.75
C PRO A 289 -20.38 22.66 6.59
N ASN A 290 -19.57 21.61 6.37
CA ASN A 290 -18.36 21.36 7.13
C ASN A 290 -17.13 21.98 6.47
N THR A 291 -16.21 22.49 7.28
CA THR A 291 -14.94 23.06 6.85
C THR A 291 -13.95 21.97 6.40
N ILE A 292 -13.03 22.36 5.53
CA ILE A 292 -11.85 21.56 5.16
C ILE A 292 -10.69 21.97 6.06
N LEU A 293 -9.97 20.99 6.61
CA LEU A 293 -8.87 21.26 7.55
C LEU A 293 -7.54 21.22 6.83
N LEU A 294 -6.75 22.27 7.04
CA LEU A 294 -5.45 22.47 6.41
C LEU A 294 -4.37 22.73 7.47
N ASN A 295 -3.10 22.53 7.10
CA ASN A 295 -1.96 23.04 7.84
C ASN A 295 -1.04 23.82 6.89
N PHE A 296 -0.75 25.07 7.21
CA PHE A 296 0.23 25.87 6.48
C PHE A 296 1.63 25.53 6.94
N HIS A 297 2.50 25.06 6.03
CA HIS A 297 3.93 24.85 6.30
C HIS A 297 4.70 26.15 6.42
N ARG A 298 4.19 27.21 5.78
CA ARG A 298 4.72 28.56 5.85
C ARG A 298 3.62 29.47 6.38
N PRO A 299 3.88 30.28 7.43
CA PRO A 299 2.86 31.16 7.97
C PRO A 299 2.39 32.14 6.88
N PRO A 300 1.07 32.16 6.61
CA PRO A 300 0.52 33.11 5.67
C PRO A 300 0.59 34.53 6.26
N ARG A 301 0.58 35.55 5.41
CA ARG A 301 0.45 36.90 5.84
C ARG A 301 -1.03 37.20 6.19
N PHE A 302 -1.26 37.91 7.27
CA PHE A 302 -2.60 38.32 7.72
C PHE A 302 -2.67 39.82 7.91
N GLU A 303 -3.57 40.48 7.16
CA GLU A 303 -3.84 41.89 7.28
C GLU A 303 -5.04 42.06 8.23
N GLN A 304 -4.77 42.54 9.45
CA GLN A 304 -5.79 42.79 10.45
C GLN A 304 -6.64 44.00 10.07
N VAL A 305 -7.95 43.87 10.21
CA VAL A 305 -8.92 44.97 10.03
C VAL A 305 -9.55 45.35 11.38
N ALA A 306 -9.92 44.35 12.17
CA ALA A 306 -10.54 44.54 13.47
C ALA A 306 -10.11 43.44 14.45
N ARG A 307 -10.23 43.71 15.75
CA ARG A 307 -10.03 42.74 16.82
C ARG A 307 -11.19 42.84 17.81
N ASP A 308 -11.69 41.69 18.22
CA ASP A 308 -12.60 41.61 19.36
C ASP A 308 -11.77 41.40 20.63
N GLU A 309 -11.78 42.37 21.49
CA GLU A 309 -10.98 42.35 22.73
C GLU A 309 -11.49 41.32 23.74
N THR A 310 -12.77 40.95 23.67
CA THR A 310 -13.37 39.98 24.59
C THR A 310 -12.91 38.56 24.28
N SER A 311 -12.98 38.14 23.02
CA SER A 311 -12.60 36.80 22.58
C SER A 311 -11.15 36.71 22.10
N GLY A 312 -10.48 37.82 21.86
CA GLY A 312 -9.15 37.90 21.27
C GLY A 312 -9.11 37.53 19.78
N VAL A 313 -10.28 37.32 19.18
CA VAL A 313 -10.43 36.99 17.76
C VAL A 313 -10.11 38.20 16.90
N THR A 314 -9.38 37.97 15.80
CA THR A 314 -8.98 39.03 14.87
C THR A 314 -9.61 38.81 13.51
N PHE A 315 -10.29 39.83 12.99
CA PHE A 315 -10.90 39.82 11.65
C PHE A 315 -9.97 40.51 10.64
N GLY A 316 -9.90 39.98 9.40
CA GLY A 316 -9.04 40.60 8.41
C GLY A 316 -9.03 39.87 7.08
N LYS A 317 -7.90 40.02 6.38
CA LYS A 317 -7.66 39.37 5.08
C LYS A 317 -6.44 38.49 5.20
N LEU A 318 -6.60 37.23 4.83
CA LEU A 318 -5.50 36.27 4.69
C LEU A 318 -4.94 36.38 3.27
N ILE A 319 -3.64 36.58 3.14
CA ILE A 319 -2.94 36.50 1.87
C ILE A 319 -2.55 35.05 1.72
N LEU A 320 -3.18 34.36 0.76
CA LEU A 320 -2.88 32.94 0.48
C LEU A 320 -1.40 32.80 0.09
N PRO A 321 -0.72 31.74 0.57
CA PRO A 321 0.61 31.41 0.06
C PRO A 321 0.58 31.25 -1.46
N ASP A 322 1.55 31.82 -2.14
CA ASP A 322 1.65 31.78 -3.62
C ASP A 322 2.71 30.78 -4.12
N ARG A 323 2.93 29.69 -3.37
CA ARG A 323 3.90 28.64 -3.74
C ARG A 323 3.27 27.28 -3.71
N TYR A 324 3.64 26.43 -4.69
CA TYR A 324 3.21 25.04 -4.69
C TYR A 324 3.63 24.34 -3.39
N LYS A 325 2.80 23.38 -2.93
CA LYS A 325 3.02 22.59 -1.71
C LYS A 325 3.14 23.42 -0.42
N SER A 326 2.41 24.52 -0.34
CA SER A 326 2.45 25.43 0.84
C SER A 326 1.55 24.99 1.98
N CYS A 327 0.53 24.17 1.74
CA CYS A 327 -0.35 23.69 2.78
C CYS A 327 -0.72 22.21 2.59
N TRP A 328 -0.90 21.53 3.71
CA TRP A 328 -1.35 20.14 3.74
C TRP A 328 -2.83 20.07 4.06
N VAL A 329 -3.51 19.13 3.43
CA VAL A 329 -4.91 18.83 3.73
C VAL A 329 -4.94 17.77 4.83
N ILE A 330 -5.38 18.15 6.03
CA ILE A 330 -5.54 17.21 7.15
C ILE A 330 -6.82 16.40 6.98
N ASP A 331 -7.95 17.08 6.73
CA ASP A 331 -9.25 16.46 6.46
C ASP A 331 -10.02 17.19 5.37
N GLY A 332 -10.90 16.46 4.68
CA GLY A 332 -11.76 17.01 3.63
C GLY A 332 -11.19 16.86 2.22
N GLN A 333 -10.17 16.03 2.01
CA GLN A 333 -9.57 15.76 0.69
C GLN A 333 -10.61 15.34 -0.37
N HIS A 334 -11.61 14.52 0.01
CA HIS A 334 -12.67 14.11 -0.91
C HIS A 334 -13.50 15.31 -1.37
N ARG A 335 -13.82 16.22 -0.46
CA ARG A 335 -14.60 17.43 -0.77
C ARG A 335 -13.80 18.37 -1.67
N LEU A 336 -12.53 18.59 -1.36
CA LEU A 336 -11.65 19.46 -2.15
C LEU A 336 -11.40 18.88 -3.55
N TYR A 337 -11.00 17.61 -3.67
CA TYR A 337 -10.77 16.97 -4.98
C TYR A 337 -12.07 16.75 -5.76
N GLY A 338 -13.19 16.52 -5.09
CA GLY A 338 -14.49 16.34 -5.71
C GLY A 338 -14.95 17.55 -6.53
N THR A 339 -14.48 18.77 -6.18
CA THR A 339 -14.81 19.98 -6.96
C THR A 339 -14.23 19.97 -8.39
N VAL A 340 -13.27 19.11 -8.69
CA VAL A 340 -12.68 18.97 -10.03
C VAL A 340 -13.56 18.07 -10.94
N PHE A 341 -14.55 17.39 -10.37
CA PHE A 341 -15.43 16.44 -11.07
C PHE A 341 -16.80 17.04 -11.42
N THR A 342 -16.99 18.32 -11.21
CA THR A 342 -18.17 19.07 -11.68
C THR A 342 -18.12 19.22 -13.20
N GLU A 343 -19.28 19.33 -13.86
CA GLU A 343 -19.40 19.50 -15.32
C GLU A 343 -18.71 20.81 -15.76
N GLU A 344 -18.93 21.89 -14.99
CA GLU A 344 -18.23 23.15 -15.19
C GLU A 344 -17.28 23.44 -14.01
N GLU A 345 -16.37 24.40 -14.17
CA GLU A 345 -15.48 24.83 -13.08
C GLU A 345 -16.29 25.29 -11.86
N TYR A 346 -16.08 24.65 -10.70
CA TYR A 346 -16.76 25.00 -9.46
C TYR A 346 -16.30 26.36 -8.94
N LYS A 347 -17.20 27.35 -8.96
CA LYS A 347 -16.91 28.75 -8.63
C LYS A 347 -17.40 29.18 -7.23
N ASN A 348 -18.14 28.33 -6.52
CA ASN A 348 -18.59 28.68 -5.19
C ASN A 348 -17.44 28.53 -4.19
N PRO A 349 -17.29 29.46 -3.22
CA PRO A 349 -16.26 29.37 -2.21
C PRO A 349 -16.55 28.23 -1.23
N LEU A 350 -15.48 27.60 -0.76
CA LEU A 350 -15.50 26.64 0.35
C LEU A 350 -14.97 27.29 1.62
N PHE A 351 -15.35 26.73 2.78
CA PHE A 351 -14.82 27.13 4.07
C PHE A 351 -13.66 26.24 4.51
N PHE A 352 -12.62 26.89 5.01
CA PHE A 352 -11.39 26.25 5.46
C PHE A 352 -11.03 26.67 6.87
N VAL A 353 -10.53 25.73 7.65
CA VAL A 353 -9.77 26.01 8.88
C VAL A 353 -8.33 25.56 8.65
N ALA A 354 -7.40 26.49 8.71
CA ALA A 354 -5.98 26.19 8.53
C ALA A 354 -5.19 26.50 9.80
N PHE A 355 -4.43 25.53 10.26
CA PHE A 355 -3.47 25.71 11.34
C PHE A 355 -2.17 26.33 10.82
N ASP A 356 -1.43 26.99 11.70
CA ASP A 356 -0.14 27.57 11.40
C ASP A 356 0.98 26.72 11.97
N LYS A 357 1.62 25.92 11.08
CA LYS A 357 2.80 25.11 11.38
C LYS A 357 2.62 24.07 12.50
N VAL A 358 1.50 23.35 12.52
CA VAL A 358 1.44 22.15 13.36
C VAL A 358 2.43 21.10 12.83
N THR A 359 3.04 20.35 13.74
CA THR A 359 3.98 19.31 13.40
C THR A 359 3.29 18.13 12.70
N LYS A 360 4.04 17.29 11.98
CA LYS A 360 3.51 16.08 11.36
C LYS A 360 2.80 15.16 12.36
N ALA A 361 3.34 15.04 13.57
CA ALA A 361 2.73 14.26 14.64
C ALA A 361 1.38 14.85 15.08
N GLN A 362 1.29 16.18 15.22
CA GLN A 362 0.04 16.86 15.55
C GLN A 362 -1.00 16.75 14.42
N GLU A 363 -0.58 16.84 13.14
CA GLU A 363 -1.46 16.60 12.00
C GLU A 363 -2.06 15.20 12.03
N ALA A 364 -1.22 14.17 12.23
CA ALA A 364 -1.65 12.80 12.33
C ALA A 364 -2.60 12.58 13.52
N HIS A 365 -2.34 13.20 14.67
CA HIS A 365 -3.21 13.15 15.83
C HIS A 365 -4.58 13.78 15.55
N ILE A 366 -4.63 14.99 14.97
CA ILE A 366 -5.87 15.67 14.56
C ILE A 366 -6.66 14.80 13.58
N PHE A 367 -5.98 14.20 12.58
CA PHE A 367 -6.61 13.30 11.61
C PHE A 367 -7.24 12.08 12.30
N VAL A 368 -6.51 11.44 13.22
CA VAL A 368 -7.02 10.26 13.96
C VAL A 368 -8.22 10.61 14.80
N GLU A 369 -8.18 11.71 15.56
CA GLU A 369 -9.29 12.13 16.41
C GLU A 369 -10.58 12.41 15.62
N ILE A 370 -10.46 13.07 14.49
CA ILE A 370 -11.61 13.40 13.64
C ILE A 370 -12.21 12.11 13.02
N ASN A 371 -11.37 11.22 12.55
CA ASN A 371 -11.82 10.01 11.84
C ASN A 371 -12.21 8.86 12.78
N ALA A 372 -11.64 8.76 13.98
CA ALA A 372 -11.96 7.70 14.94
C ALA A 372 -13.42 7.74 15.39
N LYS A 373 -14.05 8.92 15.36
CA LYS A 373 -15.47 9.10 15.72
C LYS A 373 -16.44 8.91 14.55
N GLN A 374 -15.96 8.92 13.31
CA GLN A 374 -16.81 8.88 12.10
C GLN A 374 -16.82 7.50 11.40
N ALA A 375 -15.74 6.73 11.45
CA ALA A 375 -15.65 5.39 10.91
C ALA A 375 -14.47 4.66 11.58
N THR A 376 -14.56 3.33 11.74
CA THR A 376 -13.46 2.53 12.28
C THR A 376 -12.20 2.71 11.43
N VAL A 377 -11.18 3.34 11.98
CA VAL A 377 -9.87 3.47 11.33
C VAL A 377 -9.27 2.06 11.20
N PRO A 378 -8.84 1.60 10.03
CA PRO A 378 -8.22 0.27 9.91
C PRO A 378 -7.04 0.13 10.87
N PRO A 379 -6.94 -0.99 11.60
CA PRO A 379 -5.84 -1.21 12.53
C PRO A 379 -4.44 -1.09 11.91
N THR A 380 -4.29 -1.45 10.63
CA THR A 380 -3.04 -1.28 9.87
C THR A 380 -2.64 0.18 9.68
N LEU A 381 -3.63 1.07 9.51
CA LEU A 381 -3.35 2.51 9.42
C LEU A 381 -2.92 3.08 10.77
N LEU A 382 -3.55 2.65 11.87
CA LEU A 382 -3.14 3.05 13.22
C LEU A 382 -1.71 2.58 13.51
N SER A 383 -1.35 1.35 13.15
CA SER A 383 0.00 0.83 13.33
C SER A 383 1.05 1.61 12.52
N ALA A 384 0.71 2.04 11.30
CA ALA A 384 1.61 2.87 10.51
C ALA A 384 1.82 4.26 11.11
N LEU A 385 0.77 4.84 11.73
CA LEU A 385 0.86 6.12 12.42
C LEU A 385 1.64 6.06 13.72
N ASP A 386 1.73 4.90 14.36
CA ASP A 386 2.50 4.71 15.59
C ASP A 386 3.95 5.25 15.43
N GLY A 387 4.57 4.99 14.28
CA GLY A 387 5.93 5.46 13.97
C GLY A 387 6.11 6.97 14.00
N GLU A 388 5.05 7.74 13.73
CA GLU A 388 5.10 9.21 13.70
C GLU A 388 4.58 9.84 14.99
N VAL A 389 3.39 9.40 15.41
CA VAL A 389 2.68 10.02 16.55
C VAL A 389 3.34 9.68 17.86
N LYS A 390 3.90 8.46 17.98
CA LYS A 390 4.41 7.92 19.24
C LYS A 390 5.94 7.92 19.34
N TRP A 391 6.63 8.47 18.36
CA TRP A 391 8.11 8.48 18.35
C TRP A 391 8.69 9.21 19.57
N ASP A 392 8.16 10.39 19.86
CA ASP A 392 8.58 11.22 20.98
C ASP A 392 7.69 11.06 22.22
N SER A 393 6.92 9.98 22.30
CA SER A 393 6.01 9.74 23.43
C SER A 393 6.80 9.49 24.73
N ASP A 394 6.35 10.07 25.83
CA ASP A 394 6.87 9.79 27.16
C ASP A 394 6.50 8.37 27.67
N VAL A 395 5.54 7.71 26.99
CA VAL A 395 5.08 6.36 27.35
C VAL A 395 5.99 5.33 26.72
N PRO A 396 6.76 4.55 27.50
CA PRO A 396 7.75 3.59 26.99
C PRO A 396 7.19 2.54 26.02
N LYS A 397 5.99 2.05 26.27
CA LYS A 397 5.30 1.10 25.39
C LYS A 397 5.00 1.70 24.01
N GLU A 398 4.65 2.97 23.96
CA GLU A 398 4.37 3.67 22.70
C GLU A 398 5.65 3.89 21.89
N ARG A 399 6.78 4.20 22.55
CA ARG A 399 8.08 4.29 21.89
C ARG A 399 8.51 2.98 21.25
N LEU A 400 8.37 1.84 21.95
CA LEU A 400 8.64 0.52 21.36
C LEU A 400 7.78 0.25 20.12
N ALA A 401 6.49 0.61 20.18
CA ALA A 401 5.57 0.45 19.05
C ALA A 401 5.97 1.34 17.86
N ALA A 402 6.43 2.57 18.13
CA ALA A 402 6.90 3.49 17.11
C ALA A 402 8.17 2.99 16.40
N ILE A 403 9.16 2.51 17.16
CA ILE A 403 10.40 1.94 16.61
C ILE A 403 10.06 0.71 15.74
N ALA A 404 9.23 -0.21 16.23
CA ALA A 404 8.82 -1.40 15.48
C ALA A 404 8.07 -1.05 14.19
N SER A 405 7.19 -0.05 14.22
CA SER A 405 6.48 0.43 13.02
C SER A 405 7.43 1.00 11.98
N ARG A 406 8.32 1.92 12.38
CA ARG A 406 9.32 2.50 11.48
C ARG A 406 10.27 1.45 10.91
N ALA A 407 10.65 0.45 11.70
CA ALA A 407 11.50 -0.64 11.22
C ALA A 407 10.85 -1.39 10.06
N VAL A 408 9.55 -1.74 10.18
CA VAL A 408 8.82 -2.42 9.11
C VAL A 408 8.72 -1.56 7.86
N ASP A 409 8.48 -0.25 8.01
CA ASP A 409 8.41 0.67 6.87
C ASP A 409 9.76 0.82 6.17
N LEU A 410 10.86 0.96 6.92
CA LEU A 410 12.20 1.02 6.36
C LEU A 410 12.53 -0.26 5.60
N MET A 411 12.25 -1.43 6.18
CA MET A 411 12.48 -2.72 5.50
C MET A 411 11.61 -2.93 4.27
N ASN A 412 10.44 -2.28 4.18
CA ASN A 412 9.56 -2.34 3.01
C ASN A 412 9.96 -1.33 1.90
N SER A 413 10.85 -0.39 2.20
CA SER A 413 11.28 0.67 1.29
C SER A 413 12.20 0.12 0.20
N ARG A 414 12.34 0.89 -0.90
CA ARG A 414 13.17 0.49 -2.04
C ARG A 414 14.65 0.42 -1.68
N GLY A 415 15.30 -0.69 -2.06
CA GLY A 415 16.71 -0.94 -1.76
C GLY A 415 16.98 -1.34 -0.31
N SER A 416 15.92 -1.61 0.47
CA SER A 416 16.05 -1.92 1.90
C SER A 416 16.36 -3.38 2.21
N GLY A 417 16.18 -4.29 1.24
CA GLY A 417 16.50 -5.71 1.45
C GLY A 417 15.35 -6.69 1.19
N PRO A 418 15.27 -7.80 1.93
CA PRO A 418 14.39 -8.92 1.62
C PRO A 418 12.89 -8.64 1.72
N LEU A 419 12.49 -7.61 2.49
CA LEU A 419 11.08 -7.21 2.62
C LEU A 419 10.68 -6.07 1.68
N GLU A 420 11.56 -5.65 0.77
CA GLU A 420 11.26 -4.60 -0.21
C GLU A 420 9.95 -4.89 -0.95
N ALA A 421 9.00 -3.97 -0.87
CA ALA A 421 7.68 -4.04 -1.50
C ALA A 421 6.83 -5.30 -1.13
N LYS A 422 7.17 -6.00 -0.04
CA LYS A 422 6.45 -7.21 0.41
C LYS A 422 5.37 -6.90 1.46
N VAL A 423 5.39 -5.73 2.09
CA VAL A 423 4.44 -5.35 3.15
C VAL A 423 3.34 -4.46 2.60
N VAL A 424 2.09 -4.77 2.93
CA VAL A 424 0.93 -3.93 2.57
C VAL A 424 1.03 -2.60 3.31
N SER A 425 1.27 -1.53 2.55
CA SER A 425 1.24 -0.16 3.08
C SER A 425 -0.21 0.34 3.19
N PRO A 426 -0.53 1.15 4.21
CA PRO A 426 -1.84 1.77 4.32
C PRO A 426 -2.18 2.58 3.07
N GLY A 427 -3.39 2.39 2.54
CA GLY A 427 -3.86 3.13 1.36
C GLY A 427 -3.61 2.45 0.02
N ILE A 428 -2.81 1.39 -0.06
CA ILE A 428 -2.68 0.57 -1.27
C ILE A 428 -3.70 -0.58 -1.19
N THR A 429 -4.78 -0.48 -1.97
CA THR A 429 -5.75 -1.57 -2.12
C THR A 429 -5.51 -2.27 -3.44
N GLY A 430 -5.37 -3.60 -3.41
CA GLY A 430 -5.21 -4.43 -4.61
C GLY A 430 -3.80 -4.94 -4.87
N GLY A 431 -2.87 -4.70 -3.97
CA GLY A 431 -1.54 -5.31 -4.01
C GLY A 431 -1.56 -6.76 -3.51
N ASN A 432 -0.78 -7.59 -4.16
CA ASN A 432 -0.64 -9.01 -3.80
C ASN A 432 0.46 -9.23 -2.74
N GLN A 433 0.75 -8.20 -1.92
CA GLN A 433 1.78 -8.27 -0.89
C GLN A 433 1.43 -9.33 0.15
N PRO A 434 2.39 -10.21 0.50
CA PRO A 434 2.15 -11.31 1.42
C PRO A 434 2.07 -10.90 2.89
N LEU A 435 2.64 -9.74 3.27
CA LEU A 435 2.84 -9.31 4.65
C LEU A 435 1.94 -8.14 5.03
N ASN A 436 1.59 -8.07 6.31
CA ASN A 436 0.85 -6.97 6.92
C ASN A 436 1.72 -6.26 7.96
N LEU A 437 1.82 -4.93 7.87
CA LEU A 437 2.64 -4.10 8.74
C LEU A 437 2.35 -4.39 10.23
N ARG A 438 1.09 -4.35 10.63
CA ARG A 438 0.69 -4.58 12.02
C ARG A 438 1.13 -5.95 12.53
N SER A 439 0.99 -6.99 11.69
CA SER A 439 1.38 -8.35 12.10
C SER A 439 2.87 -8.45 12.37
N ILE A 440 3.71 -7.83 11.57
CA ILE A 440 5.16 -7.84 11.77
C ILE A 440 5.55 -6.94 12.95
N GLN A 441 4.96 -5.74 13.07
CA GLN A 441 5.14 -4.85 14.21
C GLN A 441 4.84 -5.56 15.54
N GLU A 442 3.68 -6.23 15.63
CA GLU A 442 3.29 -7.00 16.82
C GLU A 442 4.31 -8.10 17.14
N ARG A 443 4.87 -8.78 16.14
CA ARG A 443 5.90 -9.81 16.36
C ARG A 443 7.20 -9.22 16.91
N ILE A 444 7.67 -8.11 16.36
CA ILE A 444 8.85 -7.40 16.89
C ILE A 444 8.64 -7.04 18.37
N ILE A 445 7.46 -6.56 18.74
CA ILE A 445 7.14 -6.18 20.12
C ILE A 445 7.05 -7.41 21.02
N ILE A 446 6.26 -8.43 20.64
CA ILE A 446 5.97 -9.62 21.49
C ILE A 446 7.23 -10.45 21.71
N THR A 447 8.10 -10.58 20.74
CA THR A 447 9.38 -11.33 20.90
C THR A 447 10.32 -10.65 21.86
N GLY A 448 10.10 -9.38 22.19
CA GLY A 448 10.99 -8.59 23.05
C GLY A 448 12.37 -8.34 22.45
N ILE A 449 12.53 -8.45 21.14
CA ILE A 449 13.82 -8.22 20.46
C ILE A 449 14.28 -6.76 20.65
N LEU A 450 13.37 -5.80 20.70
CA LEU A 450 13.63 -4.42 21.09
C LEU A 450 13.69 -4.24 22.63
N GLY A 451 12.88 -4.99 23.34
CA GLY A 451 12.71 -4.88 24.78
C GLY A 451 11.27 -5.18 25.18
N SER A 452 11.06 -5.15 26.48
CA SER A 452 9.75 -5.34 27.10
C SER A 452 9.50 -4.24 28.14
N ILE A 453 8.27 -4.16 28.64
CA ILE A 453 7.94 -3.20 29.68
C ILE A 453 7.95 -3.89 31.03
N ASN A 454 8.68 -3.35 31.99
CA ASN A 454 8.66 -3.79 33.36
C ASN A 454 7.26 -3.50 33.97
N ALA A 455 6.56 -4.55 34.37
CA ALA A 455 5.20 -4.42 34.90
C ALA A 455 5.08 -3.59 36.19
N LYS A 456 6.20 -3.44 36.95
CA LYS A 456 6.23 -2.72 38.21
C LYS A 456 6.65 -1.25 38.05
N THR A 457 7.66 -0.98 37.21
CA THR A 457 8.23 0.36 37.04
C THR A 457 7.66 1.09 35.81
N GLY A 458 7.10 0.38 34.86
CA GLY A 458 6.66 0.93 33.57
C GLY A 458 7.80 1.25 32.61
N GLU A 459 9.06 0.98 32.98
CA GLU A 459 10.24 1.30 32.18
C GLU A 459 10.54 0.21 31.15
N ILE A 460 11.32 0.57 30.11
CA ILE A 460 11.80 -0.38 29.10
C ILE A 460 12.88 -1.27 29.74
N MET A 461 12.67 -2.56 29.74
CA MET A 461 13.70 -3.56 29.92
C MET A 461 14.36 -3.81 28.55
N PRO A 462 15.63 -3.43 28.38
CA PRO A 462 16.29 -3.51 27.08
C PRO A 462 16.31 -4.92 26.49
N GLY A 463 15.93 -5.04 25.23
CA GLY A 463 16.08 -6.26 24.43
C GLY A 463 17.39 -6.28 23.65
N PRO A 464 17.65 -7.34 22.88
CA PRO A 464 18.87 -7.48 22.08
C PRO A 464 19.18 -6.33 21.11
N CYS A 465 18.14 -5.70 20.54
CA CYS A 465 18.29 -4.60 19.60
C CYS A 465 18.16 -3.21 20.25
N TRP A 466 17.99 -3.12 21.55
CA TRP A 466 17.95 -1.83 22.22
C TRP A 466 19.38 -1.25 22.32
N ALA A 467 19.62 -0.09 21.71
CA ALA A 467 20.93 0.57 21.64
C ALA A 467 20.97 1.92 22.39
N GLY A 468 20.12 2.09 23.41
CA GLY A 468 20.09 3.27 24.27
C GLY A 468 19.16 4.39 23.79
N THR A 469 19.13 4.68 22.50
CA THR A 469 18.21 5.66 21.89
C THR A 469 17.22 4.98 20.93
N PRO A 470 16.06 5.59 20.64
CA PRO A 470 15.14 5.10 19.62
C PRO A 470 15.78 5.00 18.23
N GLU A 471 16.59 5.99 17.85
CA GLU A 471 17.28 6.07 16.56
C GLU A 471 18.27 4.94 16.37
N ASP A 472 19.18 4.75 17.32
CA ASP A 472 20.21 3.70 17.26
C ASP A 472 19.58 2.31 17.34
N SER A 473 18.51 2.17 18.15
CA SER A 473 17.75 0.92 18.26
C SER A 473 17.03 0.57 16.96
N LEU A 474 16.50 1.58 16.25
CA LEU A 474 15.87 1.41 14.94
C LEU A 474 16.89 0.90 13.91
N VAL A 475 18.05 1.55 13.81
CA VAL A 475 19.11 1.15 12.88
C VAL A 475 19.53 -0.28 13.16
N ARG A 476 19.87 -0.59 14.42
CA ARG A 476 20.33 -1.91 14.85
C ARG A 476 19.28 -3.01 14.55
N LEU A 477 18.00 -2.73 14.80
CA LEU A 477 16.92 -3.67 14.52
C LEU A 477 16.77 -3.96 13.02
N VAL A 478 16.77 -2.91 12.19
CA VAL A 478 16.62 -3.04 10.73
C VAL A 478 17.78 -3.80 10.12
N GLU A 479 19.01 -3.48 10.50
CA GLU A 479 20.21 -4.17 10.01
C GLU A 479 20.20 -5.64 10.40
N LEU A 480 19.93 -5.98 11.65
CA LEU A 480 19.91 -7.36 12.12
C LEU A 480 18.79 -8.19 11.45
N LEU A 481 17.59 -7.62 11.33
CA LEU A 481 16.48 -8.30 10.66
C LEU A 481 16.74 -8.49 9.16
N ASN A 482 17.34 -7.49 8.50
CA ASN A 482 17.71 -7.62 7.09
C ASN A 482 18.79 -8.69 6.89
N MET A 483 19.84 -8.73 7.70
CA MET A 483 20.87 -9.78 7.64
C MET A 483 20.24 -11.17 7.74
N HIS A 484 19.38 -11.38 8.71
CA HIS A 484 18.73 -12.68 8.93
C HIS A 484 17.75 -13.06 7.81
N LEU A 485 16.84 -12.15 7.44
CA LEU A 485 15.83 -12.43 6.42
C LEU A 485 16.44 -12.57 5.02
N GLU A 486 17.60 -11.94 4.77
CA GLU A 486 18.36 -12.14 3.55
C GLU A 486 18.89 -13.57 3.44
N GLU A 487 19.40 -14.15 4.52
CA GLU A 487 19.81 -15.56 4.57
C GLU A 487 18.62 -16.51 4.34
N VAL A 488 17.47 -16.21 4.97
CA VAL A 488 16.23 -16.97 4.76
C VAL A 488 15.79 -16.92 3.30
N ARG A 489 15.81 -15.73 2.68
CA ARG A 489 15.49 -15.54 1.26
C ARG A 489 16.46 -16.31 0.37
N ASN A 490 17.76 -16.19 0.66
CA ASN A 490 18.81 -16.81 -0.14
C ASN A 490 18.81 -18.35 -0.04
N ALA A 491 18.26 -18.92 1.05
CA ALA A 491 18.09 -20.37 1.15
C ALA A 491 17.10 -20.90 0.08
N ASN A 492 16.04 -20.16 -0.27
CA ASN A 492 15.16 -20.50 -1.39
C ASN A 492 14.46 -19.22 -1.92
N PRO A 493 15.12 -18.48 -2.85
CA PRO A 493 14.57 -17.23 -3.39
C PRO A 493 13.24 -17.40 -4.13
N ALA A 494 13.09 -18.49 -4.86
CA ALA A 494 11.86 -18.77 -5.60
C ALA A 494 10.66 -18.94 -4.65
N ARG A 495 10.81 -19.73 -3.59
CA ARG A 495 9.78 -19.93 -2.57
C ARG A 495 9.48 -18.63 -1.80
N TRP A 496 10.51 -17.83 -1.51
CA TRP A 496 10.32 -16.52 -0.89
C TRP A 496 9.43 -15.61 -1.76
N ASP A 497 9.69 -15.55 -3.07
CA ASP A 497 8.96 -14.71 -3.99
C ASP A 497 7.54 -15.20 -4.32
N MET A 498 7.24 -16.47 -4.10
CA MET A 498 5.87 -16.99 -4.14
C MET A 498 4.96 -16.39 -3.06
N GLY A 499 5.51 -15.70 -2.06
CA GLY A 499 4.76 -15.05 -1.00
C GLY A 499 3.84 -16.02 -0.24
N ARG A 500 2.53 -15.75 -0.22
CA ARG A 500 1.55 -16.60 0.50
C ARG A 500 1.52 -18.03 -0.01
N LEU A 501 1.75 -18.25 -1.29
CA LEU A 501 1.71 -19.58 -1.89
C LEU A 501 2.94 -20.42 -1.49
N GLY A 502 4.07 -19.78 -1.21
CA GLY A 502 5.30 -20.43 -0.77
C GLY A 502 5.37 -20.73 0.74
N ALA A 503 4.42 -20.23 1.54
CA ALA A 503 4.36 -20.34 3.00
C ALA A 503 5.57 -19.74 3.76
N LEU A 504 6.68 -19.39 3.10
CA LEU A 504 7.89 -18.85 3.70
C LEU A 504 7.81 -17.35 3.95
N CYS A 505 7.55 -16.53 2.92
CA CYS A 505 7.35 -15.09 3.04
C CYS A 505 5.88 -14.78 3.36
N THR A 506 5.47 -15.09 4.60
CA THR A 506 4.13 -14.85 5.14
C THR A 506 4.24 -14.19 6.51
N ASN A 507 3.14 -13.63 7.02
CA ASN A 507 3.14 -13.09 8.39
C ASN A 507 3.59 -14.12 9.43
N LEU A 508 3.18 -15.38 9.27
CA LEU A 508 3.57 -16.48 10.16
C LEU A 508 5.06 -16.83 9.99
N GLY A 509 5.53 -16.97 8.74
CA GLY A 509 6.90 -17.30 8.43
C GLY A 509 7.88 -16.23 8.92
N VAL A 510 7.70 -14.98 8.49
CA VAL A 510 8.57 -13.86 8.90
C VAL A 510 8.51 -13.62 10.40
N GLY A 511 7.30 -13.65 11.01
CA GLY A 511 7.15 -13.50 12.45
C GLY A 511 7.85 -14.62 13.25
N SER A 512 7.82 -15.86 12.76
CA SER A 512 8.52 -16.99 13.38
C SER A 512 10.03 -16.88 13.25
N GLN A 513 10.54 -16.33 12.14
CA GLN A 513 11.96 -16.02 11.97
C GLN A 513 12.44 -14.93 12.94
N ILE A 514 11.63 -13.89 13.17
CA ILE A 514 11.93 -12.85 14.18
C ILE A 514 12.00 -13.46 15.58
N ARG A 515 11.08 -14.38 15.91
CA ARG A 515 11.12 -15.09 17.20
C ARG A 515 12.34 -15.98 17.30
N MET A 516 12.65 -16.74 16.25
CA MET A 516 13.84 -17.60 16.22
C MET A 516 15.10 -16.80 16.49
N LEU A 517 15.27 -15.68 15.80
CA LEU A 517 16.39 -14.78 15.99
C LEU A 517 16.47 -14.30 17.45
N SER A 518 15.36 -13.86 18.02
CA SER A 518 15.31 -13.37 19.42
C SER A 518 15.68 -14.45 20.42
N GLU A 519 15.19 -15.69 20.26
CA GLU A 519 15.50 -16.81 21.16
C GLU A 519 16.98 -17.22 21.05
N LEU A 520 17.53 -17.29 19.84
CA LEU A 520 18.93 -17.63 19.60
C LEU A 520 19.90 -16.58 20.16
N ILE A 521 19.58 -15.30 19.99
CA ILE A 521 20.40 -14.23 20.56
C ILE A 521 20.45 -14.34 22.10
N ARG A 522 19.31 -14.58 22.74
CA ARG A 522 19.28 -14.78 24.20
C ARG A 522 20.08 -16.00 24.63
N TYR A 523 19.98 -17.09 23.86
CA TYR A 523 20.74 -18.31 24.13
C TYR A 523 22.25 -18.08 24.05
N VAL A 524 22.74 -17.46 22.96
CA VAL A 524 24.15 -17.18 22.76
C VAL A 524 24.65 -16.14 23.78
N ALA A 525 23.87 -15.10 24.06
CA ALA A 525 24.19 -14.11 25.07
C ALA A 525 24.43 -14.75 26.46
N TYR A 526 23.58 -15.72 26.83
CA TYR A 526 23.74 -16.44 28.07
C TYR A 526 24.94 -17.42 28.04
N LYS A 527 25.08 -18.18 26.95
CA LYS A 527 26.10 -19.21 26.81
C LYS A 527 27.51 -18.64 26.69
N ASP A 528 27.65 -17.60 25.86
CA ASP A 528 28.97 -17.06 25.47
C ASP A 528 29.29 -15.72 26.20
N PHE A 529 28.47 -15.32 27.17
CA PHE A 529 28.57 -14.07 27.93
C PHE A 529 28.63 -12.82 27.03
N LEU A 530 27.96 -12.85 25.87
CA LEU A 530 27.88 -11.71 24.97
C LEU A 530 26.88 -10.67 25.48
N HIS A 531 27.20 -9.39 25.25
CA HIS A 531 26.26 -8.28 25.49
C HIS A 531 25.58 -7.88 24.19
N PRO A 532 24.37 -8.43 23.88
CA PRO A 532 23.79 -8.29 22.58
C PRO A 532 23.42 -6.86 22.18
N GLN A 533 23.37 -5.92 23.15
CA GLN A 533 23.12 -4.50 22.88
C GLN A 533 24.36 -3.73 22.38
N THR A 534 25.54 -4.21 22.66
CA THR A 534 26.80 -3.47 22.42
C THR A 534 27.79 -4.18 21.48
N VAL A 535 27.65 -5.50 21.31
CA VAL A 535 28.47 -6.27 20.37
C VAL A 535 28.13 -5.86 18.92
N GLU A 536 29.16 -5.86 18.05
CA GLU A 536 28.94 -5.61 16.62
C GLU A 536 27.97 -6.64 16.00
N LEU A 537 27.11 -6.20 15.09
CA LEU A 537 26.06 -7.06 14.53
C LEU A 537 26.61 -8.26 13.76
N ASP A 538 27.72 -8.09 13.03
CA ASP A 538 28.40 -9.17 12.31
C ASP A 538 28.91 -10.24 13.28
N GLU A 539 29.47 -9.86 14.41
CA GLU A 539 29.93 -10.77 15.44
C GLU A 539 28.76 -11.50 16.11
N LEU A 540 27.70 -10.76 16.46
CA LEU A 540 26.49 -11.32 17.02
C LEU A 540 25.85 -12.33 16.06
N TYR A 541 25.74 -11.97 14.78
CA TYR A 541 25.13 -12.84 13.78
C TYR A 541 26.01 -14.07 13.49
N ALA A 542 27.33 -13.91 13.44
CA ALA A 542 28.27 -15.03 13.30
C ALA A 542 28.16 -16.04 14.46
N ALA A 543 27.87 -15.57 15.67
CA ALA A 543 27.69 -16.44 16.84
C ALA A 543 26.39 -17.26 16.78
N ILE A 544 25.29 -16.71 16.24
CA ILE A 544 24.00 -17.41 16.16
C ILE A 544 23.83 -18.22 14.86
N ARG A 545 24.47 -17.81 13.77
CA ARG A 545 24.30 -18.39 12.42
C ARG A 545 24.49 -19.91 12.35
N PRO A 546 25.49 -20.51 13.03
CA PRO A 546 25.72 -21.96 13.00
C PRO A 546 24.53 -22.80 13.50
N TYR A 547 23.77 -22.29 14.47
CA TYR A 547 22.60 -22.99 15.02
C TYR A 547 21.41 -23.05 14.05
N MET A 548 21.40 -22.25 13.00
CA MET A 548 20.33 -22.21 11.99
C MET A 548 20.61 -23.03 10.73
N ASN A 549 21.78 -23.66 10.62
CA ASN A 549 22.17 -24.38 9.40
C ASN A 549 21.12 -25.40 8.95
N LYS A 550 20.68 -26.28 9.85
CA LYS A 550 19.67 -27.30 9.53
C LYS A 550 18.33 -26.71 9.08
N MET A 551 17.96 -25.57 9.63
CA MET A 551 16.75 -24.84 9.19
C MET A 551 16.94 -24.32 7.75
N PHE A 552 18.08 -23.70 7.43
CA PHE A 552 18.36 -23.20 6.09
C PHE A 552 18.48 -24.34 5.08
N ASP A 553 19.14 -25.45 5.47
CA ASP A 553 19.24 -26.65 4.63
C ASP A 553 17.85 -27.22 4.33
N TYR A 554 16.97 -27.32 5.32
CA TYR A 554 15.60 -27.77 5.11
C TYR A 554 14.81 -26.82 4.19
N ILE A 555 14.93 -25.49 4.36
CA ILE A 555 14.30 -24.50 3.48
C ILE A 555 14.79 -24.67 2.03
N LYS A 556 16.07 -24.98 1.85
CA LYS A 556 16.70 -25.14 0.54
C LYS A 556 16.31 -26.47 -0.15
N GLU A 557 16.32 -27.57 0.58
CA GLU A 557 16.27 -28.94 0.04
C GLU A 557 14.85 -29.50 -0.08
N SER A 558 13.90 -29.06 0.79
CA SER A 558 12.51 -29.51 0.74
C SER A 558 11.81 -29.09 -0.56
N SER A 559 10.94 -29.96 -1.08
CA SER A 559 10.03 -29.57 -2.17
C SER A 559 9.01 -28.51 -1.70
N ASP A 560 8.37 -27.80 -2.65
CA ASP A 560 7.36 -26.81 -2.30
C ASP A 560 6.12 -27.43 -1.65
N GLU A 561 5.73 -28.63 -2.08
CA GLU A 561 4.63 -29.39 -1.50
C GLU A 561 4.95 -29.84 -0.07
N GLU A 562 6.15 -30.36 0.17
CA GLU A 562 6.61 -30.80 1.48
C GLU A 562 6.69 -29.63 2.45
N PHE A 563 7.34 -28.54 2.06
CA PHE A 563 7.44 -27.33 2.88
C PHE A 563 6.06 -26.79 3.21
N LYS A 564 5.19 -26.66 2.21
CA LYS A 564 3.83 -26.17 2.39
C LYS A 564 3.00 -27.07 3.28
N SER A 565 3.08 -28.38 3.10
CA SER A 565 2.39 -29.37 3.96
C SER A 565 2.82 -29.24 5.42
N ARG A 566 4.13 -29.09 5.68
CA ARG A 566 4.66 -28.94 7.04
C ARG A 566 4.24 -27.60 7.68
N PHE A 567 4.29 -26.50 6.92
CA PHE A 567 4.11 -25.13 7.43
C PHE A 567 2.74 -24.52 7.14
N THR A 568 1.80 -25.25 6.55
CA THR A 568 0.40 -24.83 6.52
C THR A 568 -0.19 -25.06 7.91
N VAL A 569 -0.61 -23.98 8.55
CA VAL A 569 -1.15 -23.97 9.92
C VAL A 569 -2.43 -23.15 9.96
N ILE A 570 -3.20 -23.30 11.01
CA ILE A 570 -4.43 -22.50 11.25
C ILE A 570 -4.03 -21.04 11.47
N PHE A 571 -4.79 -20.11 10.90
CA PHE A 571 -4.55 -18.68 11.09
C PHE A 571 -4.83 -18.24 12.53
N GLY A 572 -4.06 -17.25 13.00
CA GLY A 572 -4.22 -16.68 14.34
C GLY A 572 -2.98 -16.84 15.23
N SER A 573 -3.12 -16.54 16.52
CA SER A 573 -2.03 -16.62 17.50
C SER A 573 -1.48 -18.04 17.67
N SER A 574 -2.36 -19.05 17.68
CA SER A 574 -1.97 -20.48 17.74
C SER A 574 -1.13 -20.89 16.54
N GLY A 575 -1.45 -20.40 15.32
CA GLY A 575 -0.69 -20.67 14.12
C GLY A 575 0.75 -20.16 14.18
N TYR A 576 1.01 -19.03 14.84
CA TYR A 576 2.37 -18.53 15.06
C TYR A 576 3.19 -19.47 15.93
N HIS A 577 2.64 -19.94 17.03
CA HIS A 577 3.32 -20.88 17.92
C HIS A 577 3.65 -22.18 17.19
N GLU A 578 2.67 -22.72 16.49
CA GLU A 578 2.82 -23.95 15.71
C GLU A 578 3.89 -23.82 14.63
N TYR A 579 3.84 -22.75 13.82
CA TYR A 579 4.84 -22.50 12.76
C TYR A 579 6.24 -22.37 13.37
N PHE A 580 6.39 -21.56 14.42
CA PHE A 580 7.65 -21.38 15.11
C PHE A 580 8.18 -22.71 15.70
N PHE A 581 7.34 -23.50 16.35
CA PHE A 581 7.76 -24.77 16.96
C PHE A 581 8.16 -25.80 15.89
N LYS A 582 7.49 -25.81 14.74
CA LYS A 582 7.89 -26.63 13.59
C LYS A 582 9.26 -26.20 13.01
N LEU A 583 9.58 -24.90 13.00
CA LEU A 583 10.91 -24.41 12.66
C LEU A 583 11.94 -24.82 13.73
N PHE A 584 11.62 -24.57 14.99
CA PHE A 584 12.51 -24.86 16.11
C PHE A 584 12.85 -26.35 16.20
N SER A 585 11.92 -27.24 15.89
CA SER A 585 12.15 -28.69 15.86
C SER A 585 13.26 -29.13 14.87
N LEU A 586 13.57 -28.30 13.87
CA LEU A 586 14.66 -28.58 12.94
C LEU A 586 16.05 -28.40 13.56
N ILE A 587 16.13 -27.54 14.59
CA ILE A 587 17.41 -27.13 15.20
C ILE A 587 17.54 -27.48 16.68
N GLU A 588 16.50 -28.03 17.32
CA GLU A 588 16.48 -28.28 18.77
C GLU A 588 17.68 -29.08 19.30
N ASN A 589 18.15 -30.06 18.50
CA ASN A 589 19.29 -30.88 18.86
C ASN A 589 20.65 -30.15 18.87
N ASP A 590 20.74 -29.02 18.18
CA ASP A 590 21.95 -28.20 18.07
C ASP A 590 22.04 -27.15 19.19
N ILE A 591 20.93 -27.01 19.97
CA ILE A 591 20.79 -25.96 20.99
C ILE A 591 20.40 -26.59 22.33
N PRO A 592 21.27 -27.39 22.95
CA PRO A 592 20.97 -28.07 24.19
C PRO A 592 20.69 -27.05 25.31
N GLY A 593 19.55 -27.23 25.98
CA GLY A 593 19.13 -26.37 27.09
C GLY A 593 18.23 -25.19 26.70
N LEU A 594 18.10 -24.83 25.43
CA LEU A 594 17.10 -23.87 24.99
C LEU A 594 15.73 -24.56 24.91
N LYS A 595 14.80 -24.07 25.71
CA LYS A 595 13.42 -24.55 25.74
C LYS A 595 12.46 -23.37 25.61
N PRO A 596 12.04 -23.01 24.38
CA PRO A 596 11.06 -21.95 24.19
C PRO A 596 9.77 -22.26 24.94
N GLU A 597 9.16 -21.23 25.51
CA GLU A 597 7.90 -21.37 26.25
C GLU A 597 6.82 -22.01 25.38
N GLY A 598 6.15 -23.05 25.92
CA GLY A 598 5.11 -23.81 25.23
C GLY A 598 5.62 -24.93 24.30
N TYR A 599 6.93 -25.08 24.07
CA TYR A 599 7.45 -26.08 23.13
C TYR A 599 7.25 -27.51 23.62
N GLU A 600 7.49 -27.78 24.90
CA GLU A 600 7.27 -29.13 25.48
C GLU A 600 5.80 -29.56 25.43
N GLU A 601 4.90 -28.60 25.61
CA GLU A 601 3.46 -28.86 25.46
C GLU A 601 3.09 -29.13 24.00
N PHE A 602 3.64 -28.38 23.07
CA PHE A 602 3.48 -28.65 21.65
C PHE A 602 3.95 -30.06 21.26
N LYS A 603 5.15 -30.48 21.70
CA LYS A 603 5.66 -31.84 21.46
C LYS A 603 4.72 -32.90 21.98
N ARG A 604 4.21 -32.70 23.21
CA ARG A 604 3.27 -33.63 23.83
C ARG A 604 1.96 -33.73 23.06
N THR A 605 1.39 -32.57 22.69
CA THR A 605 0.08 -32.52 22.02
C THR A 605 0.14 -32.94 20.55
N THR A 606 1.29 -32.83 19.90
CA THR A 606 1.49 -33.27 18.51
C THR A 606 2.14 -34.65 18.38
N SER A 607 2.39 -35.35 19.49
CA SER A 607 2.91 -36.71 19.46
C SER A 607 1.96 -37.65 18.71
N ALA A 608 2.52 -38.66 18.06
CA ALA A 608 1.73 -39.68 17.36
C ALA A 608 0.73 -40.36 18.26
N GLU A 609 1.13 -40.65 19.53
CA GLU A 609 0.27 -41.26 20.52
C GLU A 609 -0.94 -40.38 20.90
N THR A 610 -0.70 -39.08 21.14
CA THR A 610 -1.78 -38.12 21.47
C THR A 610 -2.71 -37.92 20.28
N THR A 611 -2.17 -37.84 19.06
CA THR A 611 -2.96 -37.70 17.81
C THR A 611 -3.84 -38.91 17.60
N GLU A 612 -3.31 -40.14 17.78
CA GLU A 612 -4.08 -41.39 17.68
C GLU A 612 -5.15 -41.51 18.74
N LEU A 613 -4.86 -41.07 19.98
CA LEU A 613 -5.84 -41.03 21.05
C LEU A 613 -6.95 -40.05 20.74
N ALA A 614 -6.63 -38.84 20.29
CA ALA A 614 -7.60 -37.83 19.88
C ALA A 614 -8.48 -38.32 18.71
N ASP A 615 -7.90 -38.96 17.70
CA ASP A 615 -8.64 -39.53 16.56
C ASP A 615 -9.62 -40.63 17.04
N ARG A 616 -9.18 -41.51 17.93
CA ARG A 616 -10.05 -42.50 18.55
C ARG A 616 -11.20 -41.86 19.34
N GLN A 617 -10.92 -40.79 20.10
CA GLN A 617 -11.97 -40.08 20.87
C GLN A 617 -12.95 -39.39 19.92
N VAL A 618 -12.47 -38.70 18.87
CA VAL A 618 -13.33 -38.06 17.86
C VAL A 618 -14.22 -39.08 17.18
N LYS A 619 -13.67 -40.22 16.73
CA LYS A 619 -14.45 -41.32 16.13
C LYS A 619 -15.48 -41.88 17.07
N TRP A 620 -15.13 -42.05 18.36
CA TRP A 620 -16.07 -42.50 19.39
C TRP A 620 -17.20 -41.47 19.57
N ILE A 621 -16.89 -40.18 19.71
CA ILE A 621 -17.89 -39.11 19.84
C ILE A 621 -18.81 -39.08 18.62
N GLN A 622 -18.23 -39.19 17.40
CA GLN A 622 -18.99 -39.21 16.14
C GLN A 622 -19.95 -40.41 16.05
N ALA A 623 -19.64 -41.53 16.67
CA ALA A 623 -20.49 -42.71 16.70
C ALA A 623 -21.57 -42.60 17.80
N VAL A 624 -21.19 -42.16 19.00
CA VAL A 624 -22.06 -42.19 20.19
C VAL A 624 -23.06 -41.03 20.21
N VAL A 625 -22.62 -39.82 19.91
CA VAL A 625 -23.49 -38.64 20.06
C VAL A 625 -24.71 -38.66 19.10
N PRO A 626 -24.58 -39.00 17.81
CA PRO A 626 -25.76 -39.15 16.94
C PRO A 626 -26.76 -40.16 17.44
N THR A 627 -26.30 -41.34 17.87
CA THR A 627 -27.18 -42.41 18.40
C THR A 627 -27.88 -41.92 19.64
N TYR A 628 -27.16 -41.40 20.62
CA TYR A 628 -27.71 -40.87 21.85
C TYR A 628 -28.74 -39.77 21.60
N LEU A 629 -28.43 -38.78 20.73
CA LEU A 629 -29.37 -37.71 20.41
C LEU A 629 -30.64 -38.22 19.74
N LYS A 630 -30.54 -39.17 18.80
CA LYS A 630 -31.71 -39.80 18.18
C LYS A 630 -32.56 -40.53 19.17
N ASP A 631 -31.96 -41.31 20.10
CA ASP A 631 -32.67 -42.05 21.12
C ASP A 631 -33.42 -41.10 22.09
N GLN A 632 -32.75 -40.02 22.52
CA GLN A 632 -33.39 -39.02 23.38
C GLN A 632 -34.53 -38.28 22.67
N LEU A 633 -34.36 -37.95 21.40
CA LEU A 633 -35.42 -37.32 20.62
C LEU A 633 -36.62 -38.24 20.39
N ARG A 634 -36.38 -39.54 20.13
CA ARG A 634 -37.44 -40.57 20.03
C ARG A 634 -38.18 -40.76 21.34
N GLU A 635 -37.45 -40.89 22.45
CA GLU A 635 -38.04 -41.06 23.78
C GLU A 635 -38.97 -39.90 24.13
N LYS A 636 -38.61 -38.69 23.78
CA LYS A 636 -39.30 -37.49 24.20
C LYS A 636 -40.39 -37.03 23.23
N PHE A 637 -40.16 -37.12 21.94
CA PHE A 637 -41.07 -36.61 20.91
C PHE A 637 -41.73 -37.72 20.06
N GLY A 638 -41.47 -39.00 20.42
CA GLY A 638 -42.00 -40.16 19.70
C GLY A 638 -41.24 -40.48 18.40
N GLU A 639 -41.66 -41.52 17.71
CA GLU A 639 -41.02 -41.98 16.45
C GLU A 639 -41.04 -40.94 15.33
N ASN A 640 -41.95 -39.99 15.38
CA ASN A 640 -42.09 -38.92 14.40
C ASN A 640 -41.25 -37.65 14.76
N PHE A 641 -40.25 -37.76 15.64
CA PHE A 641 -39.44 -36.64 16.10
C PHE A 641 -38.82 -35.86 14.94
N PHE A 642 -38.48 -36.53 13.82
CA PHE A 642 -37.83 -35.90 12.68
C PHE A 642 -38.72 -34.82 12.04
N GLU A 643 -40.03 -35.09 11.90
CA GLU A 643 -41.00 -34.12 11.33
C GLU A 643 -41.44 -33.05 12.34
N VAL A 644 -41.41 -33.37 13.64
CA VAL A 644 -41.96 -32.52 14.69
C VAL A 644 -40.93 -31.51 15.21
N VAL A 645 -39.69 -31.94 15.44
CA VAL A 645 -38.67 -31.14 16.15
C VAL A 645 -37.53 -30.67 15.28
N ILE A 646 -37.18 -31.43 14.24
CA ILE A 646 -36.05 -31.06 13.39
C ILE A 646 -36.43 -29.87 12.50
N PRO A 647 -35.58 -28.81 12.43
CA PRO A 647 -35.82 -27.65 11.54
C PRO A 647 -36.06 -28.06 10.10
N LYS A 648 -36.98 -27.37 9.43
CA LYS A 648 -37.39 -27.70 8.05
C LYS A 648 -36.29 -27.62 7.01
N ASP A 649 -35.31 -26.76 7.23
CA ASP A 649 -34.10 -26.63 6.38
C ASP A 649 -33.20 -27.86 6.49
N ILE A 650 -33.01 -28.38 7.70
CA ILE A 650 -32.30 -29.65 7.99
C ILE A 650 -33.06 -30.83 7.39
N GLN A 651 -34.40 -30.92 7.63
CA GLN A 651 -35.24 -31.96 7.04
C GLN A 651 -35.10 -32.01 5.51
N LYS A 652 -35.17 -30.83 4.87
CA LYS A 652 -35.00 -30.70 3.41
C LYS A 652 -33.63 -31.17 2.96
N ALA A 653 -32.56 -30.80 3.67
CA ALA A 653 -31.20 -31.23 3.37
C ALA A 653 -31.04 -32.75 3.45
N CYS A 654 -31.62 -33.40 4.47
CA CYS A 654 -31.64 -34.86 4.60
C CYS A 654 -32.46 -35.54 3.47
N GLN A 655 -33.59 -34.97 3.10
CA GLN A 655 -34.39 -35.48 1.96
C GLN A 655 -33.63 -35.44 0.67
N ILE A 656 -32.90 -34.34 0.39
CA ILE A 656 -32.05 -34.23 -0.80
C ILE A 656 -30.96 -35.34 -0.79
N LYS A 657 -30.24 -35.48 0.32
CA LYS A 657 -29.22 -36.54 0.46
C LYS A 657 -29.80 -37.95 0.25
N ARG A 658 -31.02 -38.20 0.76
CA ARG A 658 -31.70 -39.47 0.52
C ARG A 658 -32.10 -39.70 -0.92
N VAL A 659 -32.45 -38.65 -1.63
CA VAL A 659 -32.77 -38.73 -3.09
C VAL A 659 -31.49 -39.04 -3.88
N ASP A 660 -30.39 -38.39 -3.53
CA ASP A 660 -29.08 -38.51 -4.21
C ASP A 660 -28.35 -39.82 -3.82
N ASP A 661 -28.85 -40.57 -2.83
CA ASP A 661 -28.31 -41.88 -2.46
C ASP A 661 -28.64 -42.91 -3.56
N GLU A 662 -27.60 -43.47 -4.17
CA GLU A 662 -27.71 -44.48 -5.25
C GLU A 662 -27.89 -45.90 -4.72
N SER A 663 -27.97 -46.13 -3.42
CA SER A 663 -28.16 -47.44 -2.84
C SER A 663 -29.56 -47.99 -3.14
N GLU A 664 -29.68 -49.33 -3.39
CA GLU A 664 -30.96 -50.01 -3.64
C GLU A 664 -31.92 -49.92 -2.44
N ASP A 665 -31.38 -50.00 -1.19
CA ASP A 665 -32.11 -49.89 0.04
C ASP A 665 -31.82 -48.57 0.75
N LYS A 666 -32.65 -47.54 0.47
CA LYS A 666 -32.51 -46.21 1.10
C LYS A 666 -32.90 -46.26 2.58
N LEU A 667 -32.03 -45.73 3.43
CA LEU A 667 -32.25 -45.62 4.85
C LEU A 667 -33.43 -44.67 5.20
N PRO A 668 -33.99 -44.73 6.42
CA PRO A 668 -34.90 -43.71 6.93
C PRO A 668 -34.27 -42.33 6.85
N VAL A 669 -35.06 -41.25 6.62
CA VAL A 669 -34.54 -39.91 6.31
C VAL A 669 -33.70 -39.33 7.45
N GLU A 670 -33.97 -39.69 8.69
CA GLU A 670 -33.20 -39.30 9.89
C GLU A 670 -31.79 -39.87 9.93
N GLU A 671 -31.48 -40.91 9.17
CA GLU A 671 -30.13 -41.49 9.08
C GLU A 671 -29.20 -40.67 8.16
N TYR A 672 -29.75 -39.71 7.38
CA TYR A 672 -28.98 -38.79 6.58
C TYR A 672 -28.58 -37.51 7.30
N LEU A 673 -28.85 -37.38 8.60
CA LEU A 673 -28.31 -36.33 9.46
C LEU A 673 -26.79 -36.49 9.56
N ASP A 674 -26.07 -35.42 9.20
CA ASP A 674 -24.61 -35.37 9.35
C ASP A 674 -24.18 -34.82 10.71
N TRP A 675 -22.89 -34.95 11.01
CA TRP A 675 -22.30 -34.48 12.26
C TRP A 675 -22.55 -32.99 12.55
N ILE A 676 -22.51 -32.11 11.51
CA ILE A 676 -22.75 -30.68 11.68
C ILE A 676 -24.20 -30.41 12.07
N GLN A 677 -25.11 -31.15 11.49
CA GLN A 677 -26.54 -31.08 11.85
C GLN A 677 -26.80 -31.55 13.26
N PHE A 678 -26.18 -32.65 13.71
CA PHE A 678 -26.26 -33.07 15.09
C PHE A 678 -25.69 -32.05 16.07
N ALA A 679 -24.55 -31.45 15.76
CA ALA A 679 -23.97 -30.38 16.56
C ALA A 679 -24.89 -29.15 16.64
N THR A 680 -25.56 -28.82 15.54
CA THR A 680 -26.54 -27.73 15.48
C THR A 680 -27.77 -28.04 16.37
N LEU A 681 -28.30 -29.24 16.26
CA LEU A 681 -29.44 -29.70 17.09
C LEU A 681 -29.10 -29.69 18.59
N ALA A 682 -27.94 -30.17 18.98
CA ALA A 682 -27.45 -30.13 20.37
C ALA A 682 -27.29 -28.70 20.91
N GLY A 683 -27.07 -27.71 20.02
CA GLY A 683 -27.01 -26.29 20.38
C GLY A 683 -28.36 -25.59 20.54
N MET A 684 -29.43 -26.15 20.03
CA MET A 684 -30.78 -25.57 20.12
C MET A 684 -31.30 -25.60 21.54
N LYS A 685 -31.90 -24.48 22.00
CA LYS A 685 -32.33 -24.32 23.40
C LYS A 685 -33.36 -25.41 23.80
N GLU A 686 -34.30 -25.66 22.93
CA GLU A 686 -35.39 -26.66 23.14
C GLU A 686 -34.83 -28.07 23.33
N ILE A 687 -33.84 -28.46 22.56
CA ILE A 687 -33.20 -29.78 22.65
C ILE A 687 -32.20 -29.81 23.80
N ARG A 688 -31.41 -28.78 23.97
CA ARG A 688 -30.39 -28.70 25.04
C ARG A 688 -30.97 -28.68 26.43
N ASP A 689 -32.07 -27.94 26.63
CA ASP A 689 -32.71 -27.84 27.97
C ASP A 689 -33.35 -29.17 28.38
N GLU A 690 -33.78 -29.96 27.41
CA GLU A 690 -34.34 -31.29 27.60
C GLU A 690 -33.25 -32.36 27.86
N ILE A 691 -32.11 -32.28 27.14
CA ILE A 691 -30.96 -33.19 27.34
C ILE A 691 -30.26 -32.92 28.68
N LYS A 692 -30.20 -31.68 29.16
CA LYS A 692 -29.63 -31.34 30.47
C LYS A 692 -30.32 -31.96 31.67
N ALA A 693 -31.55 -32.43 31.52
CA ALA A 693 -32.28 -33.11 32.56
C ALA A 693 -31.85 -34.56 32.75
N THR A 694 -30.95 -35.10 31.91
CA THR A 694 -30.47 -36.49 31.99
C THR A 694 -29.04 -36.54 32.51
N GLU A 695 -28.72 -37.37 33.50
CA GLU A 695 -27.39 -37.58 34.11
C GLU A 695 -26.44 -38.43 33.24
N HIS A 696 -26.44 -38.27 31.90
CA HIS A 696 -25.61 -39.09 31.03
C HIS A 696 -24.14 -38.57 30.95
N PRO A 697 -23.12 -39.47 30.92
CA PRO A 697 -21.70 -39.09 30.90
C PRO A 697 -21.25 -38.18 29.74
N VAL A 698 -22.00 -38.16 28.64
CA VAL A 698 -21.71 -37.29 27.45
C VAL A 698 -22.11 -35.83 27.71
N THR A 699 -22.91 -35.54 28.72
CA THR A 699 -23.36 -34.17 29.05
C THR A 699 -22.51 -33.50 30.13
N ARG A 700 -21.49 -34.17 30.65
CA ARG A 700 -20.42 -33.63 31.50
C ARG A 700 -19.17 -33.34 30.64
#